data_2d3aabbe3719791df7b2b07b2aa0d2dd
#
_entry.id   2d3aabbe3719791df7b2b07b2aa0d2dd
#
_cell.length_a   1.000
_cell.length_b   1.000
_cell.length_c   1.000
_cell.angle_alpha   90.00
_cell.angle_beta   90.00
_cell.angle_gamma   90.00
#
_symmetry.space_group_name_H-M   'P 1'
#
loop_
_entity.id
_entity.type
_entity.pdbx_description
1 polymer ?
#
loop_
_entity_poly.entity_id
_entity_poly.type
_entity_poly.pdbx_seq_one_letter_code
_entity_poly.pdbx_strand_id
1 'polypeptide(L)'
;MSAIPSENASQSNQYGASSIQILEGLEAVRKRPGMYIGDTSDGTGLHHLVFEVLDNSIDESLAGHCTEIHVTIHSDNSISITDNGRGIPTGIKWDDKHEPKRSAAEIVMTELHAGGKFDQNSYKVSGGLHGVGVSCVNALSKKLKLTVRRDGKQHFMEFERGIPQHRKIELQDGVEISPIKVVGDTDKRGTEVHFWADEEIFNHIEFHYDILAKRIRELSFLNNGVHIRLTDQRTGKEESFAFEGGTRGFVEYINKSKSVLHPNIFQATGERLSEQNTTISVDVSMQWNDTFNEQVLCFTNNIPQRDGGTHLTGLRAAMTRVINKYIEEHDFAKKAKVEISGDDMREGLTCVLSVKVPEPKFSSQTKDKLVSSEVRGPVEEVVAKTLTDYLMERPNDAKIICGKIVEAARAREAARKARELTRRKGVMDGLGLSAKLADCQEKDPALCELYIVEGDSAGGSAKQGRDRKFQAILPLRGKVLNVEKARFEKMLSSEQITTLIATLGTSIGADEFNIDKLRYHRIIIMTDADVDGAHIRTLLLTLLYRQMPLLVERGHVYIAQPPLYKVKHGKDERYLKDDLEEAGYMMQIALNDAALVPTENGTPISGDALSELVRKYNTANAIIKRLSRAIDDAALSAIMTGVTLNLDTTEAAEQSAAALSAEVNDPSVEVSVSSDALSARHLLRIARRHHGNLKVSVIDAEFVHGPDYGVLAEAAATFKGLIGPGAVVRRGSGEKMRESAIADFHQAMGWLRDEAERNVSKQRYKGLGEMNPEQLWETTMDPTVRRLLKVQIEDAIAADQIFTTLMGDDVEPRRAFIELNAL
;
A
#
# COMPACT_ATOMS: atom_id res chain seq x y z
N MET A 1 6.47 -13.47 73.55
CA MET A 1 6.38 -13.89 72.15
C MET A 1 5.74 -12.75 71.36
N SER A 2 6.58 -11.98 70.72
CA SER A 2 6.20 -10.76 69.99
C SER A 2 5.80 -11.07 68.57
N ALA A 3 4.62 -10.64 68.18
CA ALA A 3 4.15 -10.68 66.79
C ALA A 3 4.72 -9.50 66.03
N ILE A 4 5.30 -9.77 64.88
CA ILE A 4 5.76 -8.77 63.93
C ILE A 4 4.56 -8.36 63.05
N PRO A 5 4.23 -7.10 62.87
CA PRO A 5 3.22 -6.65 61.93
C PRO A 5 3.84 -6.60 60.50
N SER A 6 3.24 -7.25 59.54
CA SER A 6 3.53 -7.09 58.12
C SER A 6 2.95 -5.77 57.63
N GLU A 7 3.80 -4.85 57.34
CA GLU A 7 3.43 -3.65 56.57
C GLU A 7 3.25 -4.00 55.10
N ASN A 8 2.01 -4.16 54.69
CA ASN A 8 1.60 -4.06 53.29
C ASN A 8 1.35 -2.57 53.00
N ALA A 9 2.37 -1.90 52.49
CA ALA A 9 2.22 -0.56 51.95
C ALA A 9 1.46 -0.62 50.63
N SER A 10 0.16 -0.38 50.68
CA SER A 10 -0.64 0.03 49.53
C SER A 10 -0.12 1.41 49.06
N GLN A 11 0.67 1.45 47.99
CA GLN A 11 0.95 2.67 47.26
C GLN A 11 -0.37 3.19 46.70
N SER A 12 -0.99 4.14 47.40
CA SER A 12 -2.09 4.93 46.88
C SER A 12 -1.55 5.74 45.67
N ASN A 13 -2.08 5.50 44.50
CA ASN A 13 -1.94 6.34 43.30
C ASN A 13 -2.55 7.72 43.58
N GLN A 14 -1.86 8.58 44.36
CA GLN A 14 -2.26 9.97 44.52
C GLN A 14 -1.82 10.76 43.30
N TYR A 15 -2.79 11.21 42.51
CA TYR A 15 -2.58 12.18 41.44
C TYR A 15 -2.14 13.52 42.09
N GLY A 16 -0.87 13.84 41.97
CA GLY A 16 -0.26 15.03 42.54
C GLY A 16 0.62 15.78 41.52
N ALA A 17 1.20 16.88 41.89
CA ALA A 17 2.07 17.68 41.03
C ALA A 17 3.23 16.87 40.43
N SER A 18 3.75 15.87 41.13
CA SER A 18 4.78 14.93 40.63
C SER A 18 4.30 13.96 39.54
N SER A 19 2.98 13.82 39.36
CA SER A 19 2.39 13.01 38.30
C SER A 19 2.29 13.77 36.97
N ILE A 20 2.54 15.08 36.96
CA ILE A 20 2.53 15.93 35.77
C ILE A 20 3.90 15.86 35.13
N GLN A 21 3.98 15.24 33.92
CA GLN A 21 5.20 15.20 33.10
C GLN A 21 5.12 16.29 32.05
N ILE A 22 6.18 17.09 31.94
CA ILE A 22 6.37 18.03 30.83
C ILE A 22 7.21 17.31 29.81
N LEU A 23 6.64 17.12 28.62
CA LEU A 23 7.35 16.53 27.47
C LEU A 23 7.82 17.66 26.58
N GLU A 24 9.11 17.71 26.29
CA GLU A 24 9.70 18.74 25.45
C GLU A 24 10.10 18.17 24.08
N GLY A 25 9.95 18.99 23.03
CA GLY A 25 10.46 18.69 21.70
C GLY A 25 9.97 17.35 21.10
N LEU A 26 10.89 16.57 20.57
CA LEU A 26 10.60 15.32 19.86
C LEU A 26 10.16 14.16 20.77
N GLU A 27 10.41 14.24 22.07
CA GLU A 27 9.94 13.23 23.03
C GLU A 27 8.41 13.17 23.09
N ALA A 28 7.75 14.33 22.98
CA ALA A 28 6.29 14.40 22.90
C ALA A 28 5.73 13.64 21.69
N VAL A 29 6.42 13.74 20.55
CA VAL A 29 6.06 13.02 19.30
C VAL A 29 6.18 11.51 19.49
N ARG A 30 7.30 11.03 20.03
CA ARG A 30 7.52 9.60 20.28
C ARG A 30 6.52 9.01 21.27
N LYS A 31 6.13 9.77 22.28
CA LYS A 31 5.20 9.30 23.32
C LYS A 31 3.75 9.26 22.85
N ARG A 32 3.36 10.10 21.90
CA ARG A 32 2.01 10.18 21.32
C ARG A 32 2.03 10.36 19.80
N PRO A 33 2.59 9.41 19.06
CA PRO A 33 2.76 9.54 17.61
C PRO A 33 1.43 9.70 16.86
N GLY A 34 0.37 9.05 17.35
CA GLY A 34 -0.96 9.13 16.76
C GLY A 34 -1.55 10.54 16.66
N MET A 35 -1.10 11.48 17.48
CA MET A 35 -1.52 12.90 17.40
C MET A 35 -0.91 13.62 16.17
N TYR A 36 0.22 13.14 15.64
CA TYR A 36 0.99 13.80 14.57
C TYR A 36 0.85 13.12 13.22
N ILE A 37 0.80 11.79 13.21
CA ILE A 37 0.85 11.00 11.98
C ILE A 37 -0.33 10.03 11.80
N GLY A 38 -1.27 9.98 12.73
CA GLY A 38 -2.37 9.01 12.70
C GLY A 38 -2.00 7.66 13.32
N ASP A 39 -2.72 6.60 12.96
CA ASP A 39 -2.58 5.28 13.56
C ASP A 39 -1.22 4.65 13.24
N THR A 40 -0.53 4.13 14.26
CA THR A 40 0.77 3.45 14.12
C THR A 40 0.65 1.93 14.00
N SER A 41 -0.55 1.38 14.13
CA SER A 41 -0.81 -0.06 14.13
C SER A 41 -1.31 -0.62 12.80
N ASP A 42 -1.95 0.22 11.95
CA ASP A 42 -2.58 -0.18 10.70
C ASP A 42 -1.78 0.18 9.42
N GLY A 43 -0.58 0.75 9.59
CA GLY A 43 0.28 1.20 8.50
C GLY A 43 0.00 2.62 7.99
N THR A 44 -1.11 3.25 8.39
CA THR A 44 -1.46 4.62 7.95
C THR A 44 -0.40 5.63 8.37
N GLY A 45 -0.02 5.63 9.64
CA GLY A 45 1.01 6.53 10.17
C GLY A 45 2.38 6.30 9.55
N LEU A 46 2.73 5.05 9.23
CA LEU A 46 3.99 4.73 8.57
C LEU A 46 4.13 5.44 7.21
N HIS A 47 3.10 5.32 6.35
CA HIS A 47 3.12 5.96 5.03
C HIS A 47 2.99 7.47 5.11
N HIS A 48 2.37 7.99 6.19
CA HIS A 48 2.30 9.43 6.43
C HIS A 48 3.68 10.07 6.62
N LEU A 49 4.65 9.34 7.21
CA LEU A 49 6.06 9.80 7.27
C LEU A 49 6.62 10.12 5.89
N VAL A 50 6.35 9.25 4.91
CA VAL A 50 6.79 9.45 3.52
C VAL A 50 6.12 10.67 2.91
N PHE A 51 4.82 10.83 3.15
CA PHE A 51 4.05 11.95 2.61
C PHE A 51 4.52 13.29 3.15
N GLU A 52 4.91 13.38 4.42
CA GLU A 52 5.46 14.61 5.00
C GLU A 52 6.78 15.04 4.34
N VAL A 53 7.65 14.10 4.00
CA VAL A 53 8.90 14.41 3.27
C VAL A 53 8.59 14.75 1.81
N LEU A 54 7.73 14.00 1.15
CA LEU A 54 7.35 14.20 -0.25
C LEU A 54 6.63 15.55 -0.44
N ASP A 55 5.73 15.92 0.46
CA ASP A 55 5.03 17.21 0.42
C ASP A 55 6.00 18.39 0.57
N ASN A 56 7.14 18.24 1.26
CA ASN A 56 8.18 19.27 1.30
C ASN A 56 8.87 19.45 -0.07
N SER A 57 9.14 18.37 -0.79
CA SER A 57 9.68 18.41 -2.16
C SER A 57 8.68 19.02 -3.15
N ILE A 58 7.39 18.73 -2.98
CA ILE A 58 6.30 19.35 -3.75
C ILE A 58 6.16 20.84 -3.45
N ASP A 59 6.31 21.27 -2.20
CA ASP A 59 6.29 22.69 -1.84
C ASP A 59 7.45 23.45 -2.51
N GLU A 60 8.63 22.84 -2.64
CA GLU A 60 9.73 23.38 -3.45
C GLU A 60 9.38 23.48 -4.93
N SER A 61 8.59 22.55 -5.46
CA SER A 61 8.10 22.62 -6.83
C SER A 61 7.05 23.71 -7.02
N LEU A 62 6.13 23.87 -6.09
CA LEU A 62 5.14 24.96 -6.10
C LEU A 62 5.82 26.34 -6.03
N ALA A 63 6.97 26.42 -5.36
CA ALA A 63 7.82 27.61 -5.35
C ALA A 63 8.68 27.77 -6.63
N GLY A 64 8.61 26.85 -7.59
CA GLY A 64 9.31 26.89 -8.88
C GLY A 64 10.75 26.41 -8.84
N HIS A 65 11.18 25.70 -7.80
CA HIS A 65 12.58 25.32 -7.59
C HIS A 65 12.87 23.83 -7.76
N CYS A 66 11.86 22.96 -7.75
CA CYS A 66 11.98 21.51 -7.90
C CYS A 66 11.22 21.01 -9.12
N THR A 67 11.82 20.15 -9.92
CA THR A 67 11.25 19.54 -11.12
C THR A 67 11.35 18.03 -11.12
N GLU A 68 12.20 17.45 -10.26
CA GLU A 68 12.44 16.00 -10.23
C GLU A 68 12.53 15.50 -8.78
N ILE A 69 11.83 14.41 -8.51
CA ILE A 69 11.79 13.76 -7.19
C ILE A 69 11.94 12.26 -7.39
N HIS A 70 12.83 11.63 -6.62
CA HIS A 70 12.96 10.18 -6.58
C HIS A 70 12.54 9.67 -5.21
N VAL A 71 11.65 8.68 -5.20
CA VAL A 71 11.22 7.94 -4.01
C VAL A 71 11.66 6.49 -4.19
N THR A 72 12.48 5.98 -3.28
CA THR A 72 13.01 4.62 -3.37
C THR A 72 12.74 3.85 -2.09
N ILE A 73 12.00 2.75 -2.20
CA ILE A 73 11.89 1.74 -1.15
C ILE A 73 13.08 0.80 -1.34
N HIS A 74 13.98 0.78 -0.37
CA HIS A 74 15.20 -0.02 -0.43
C HIS A 74 14.95 -1.47 -0.06
N SER A 75 15.90 -2.34 -0.37
CA SER A 75 15.82 -3.78 -0.12
C SER A 75 15.68 -4.12 1.37
N ASP A 76 16.24 -3.29 2.26
CA ASP A 76 16.13 -3.40 3.72
C ASP A 76 14.85 -2.79 4.30
N ASN A 77 13.91 -2.41 3.42
CA ASN A 77 12.67 -1.74 3.77
C ASN A 77 12.83 -0.35 4.41
N SER A 78 14.00 0.29 4.22
CA SER A 78 14.13 1.72 4.42
C SER A 78 13.59 2.49 3.21
N ILE A 79 13.43 3.80 3.34
CA ILE A 79 12.93 4.63 2.25
C ILE A 79 13.70 5.94 2.13
N SER A 80 14.01 6.34 0.91
CA SER A 80 14.63 7.61 0.62
C SER A 80 13.78 8.46 -0.32
N ILE A 81 13.77 9.76 -0.07
CA ILE A 81 13.17 10.78 -0.93
C ILE A 81 14.26 11.78 -1.28
N THR A 82 14.53 11.94 -2.56
CA THR A 82 15.55 12.85 -3.10
C THR A 82 14.89 13.81 -4.06
N ASP A 83 15.14 15.11 -3.90
CA ASP A 83 14.67 16.17 -4.80
C ASP A 83 15.82 17.00 -5.39
N ASN A 84 15.53 17.78 -6.43
CA ASN A 84 16.45 18.76 -7.03
C ASN A 84 16.09 20.21 -6.67
N GLY A 85 15.42 20.44 -5.54
CA GLY A 85 15.06 21.76 -5.02
C GLY A 85 16.26 22.61 -4.60
N ARG A 86 16.01 23.67 -3.83
CA ARG A 86 17.08 24.56 -3.33
C ARG A 86 17.97 23.93 -2.28
N GLY A 87 17.52 22.85 -1.65
CA GLY A 87 18.13 22.27 -0.46
C GLY A 87 17.78 23.05 0.81
N ILE A 88 17.65 22.37 1.92
CA ILE A 88 17.42 22.98 3.24
C ILE A 88 18.58 23.94 3.56
N PRO A 89 18.33 25.15 4.12
CA PRO A 89 19.40 26.05 4.52
C PRO A 89 20.36 25.40 5.52
N THR A 90 21.68 25.54 5.25
CA THR A 90 22.74 24.88 6.04
C THR A 90 23.53 25.83 6.94
N GLY A 91 23.26 27.14 6.83
CA GLY A 91 23.93 28.17 7.66
C GLY A 91 23.54 28.09 9.13
N ILE A 92 24.39 28.67 10.00
CA ILE A 92 24.14 28.78 11.43
C ILE A 92 22.99 29.78 11.71
N LYS A 93 22.07 29.37 12.55
CA LYS A 93 20.99 30.22 13.04
C LYS A 93 21.48 31.01 14.29
N TRP A 94 21.96 32.21 14.08
CA TRP A 94 22.58 33.03 15.14
C TRP A 94 21.64 33.45 16.27
N ASP A 95 20.34 33.55 15.99
CA ASP A 95 19.27 33.84 16.95
C ASP A 95 18.67 32.57 17.59
N ASP A 96 19.32 31.40 17.41
CA ASP A 96 18.94 30.17 18.11
C ASP A 96 19.01 30.38 19.64
N LYS A 97 18.01 29.88 20.37
CA LYS A 97 17.94 29.97 21.82
C LYS A 97 18.89 28.99 22.51
N HIS A 98 19.37 27.98 21.81
CA HIS A 98 20.25 26.93 22.34
C HIS A 98 21.73 27.29 22.15
N GLU A 99 22.55 26.70 23.00
CA GLU A 99 24.02 26.64 22.85
C GLU A 99 24.43 25.15 22.76
N PRO A 100 25.30 24.78 21.83
CA PRO A 100 25.89 25.59 20.73
C PRO A 100 24.80 26.06 19.74
N LYS A 101 25.07 27.21 19.03
CA LYS A 101 24.16 27.68 17.95
C LYS A 101 24.14 26.65 16.83
N ARG A 102 22.95 26.19 16.45
CA ARG A 102 22.76 25.09 15.51
C ARG A 102 22.61 25.59 14.07
N SER A 103 22.88 24.70 13.12
CA SER A 103 22.55 24.94 11.71
C SER A 103 21.03 24.98 11.52
N ALA A 104 20.56 25.75 10.53
CA ALA A 104 19.12 25.78 10.20
C ALA A 104 18.60 24.39 9.83
N ALA A 105 19.40 23.56 9.16
CA ALA A 105 19.07 22.19 8.83
C ALA A 105 18.82 21.32 10.08
N GLU A 106 19.68 21.44 11.10
CA GLU A 106 19.51 20.73 12.37
C GLU A 106 18.22 21.17 13.08
N ILE A 107 17.96 22.48 13.12
CA ILE A 107 16.77 23.02 13.77
C ILE A 107 15.48 22.49 13.12
N VAL A 108 15.40 22.51 11.79
CA VAL A 108 14.25 21.98 11.03
C VAL A 108 14.02 20.49 11.32
N MET A 109 15.09 19.74 11.55
CA MET A 109 14.99 18.30 11.83
C MET A 109 14.67 18.00 13.29
N THR A 110 14.97 18.89 14.25
CA THR A 110 14.90 18.58 15.70
C THR A 110 13.91 19.41 16.47
N GLU A 111 13.41 20.52 15.92
CA GLU A 111 12.45 21.40 16.59
C GLU A 111 11.08 21.30 15.95
N LEU A 112 10.06 21.27 16.80
CA LEU A 112 8.65 21.40 16.37
C LEU A 112 8.36 22.88 16.08
N HIS A 113 7.50 23.13 15.10
CA HIS A 113 7.13 24.49 14.68
C HIS A 113 8.29 25.34 14.17
N ALA A 114 9.30 24.68 13.57
CA ALA A 114 10.41 25.34 12.91
C ALA A 114 10.32 25.12 11.38
N GLY A 115 10.57 26.16 10.61
CA GLY A 115 10.61 26.05 9.15
C GLY A 115 10.40 27.38 8.42
N GLY A 116 10.77 27.42 7.14
CA GLY A 116 10.63 28.61 6.27
C GLY A 116 9.19 28.87 5.79
N LYS A 117 8.23 27.96 6.05
CA LYS A 117 6.84 28.07 5.62
C LYS A 117 5.99 29.05 6.43
N PHE A 118 6.52 29.55 7.56
CA PHE A 118 5.91 30.65 8.32
C PHE A 118 6.18 32.02 7.69
N ASP A 119 7.10 32.12 6.69
CA ASP A 119 7.33 33.33 5.92
C ASP A 119 6.53 33.26 4.60
N GLN A 120 5.49 34.08 4.50
CA GLN A 120 4.63 34.17 3.30
C GLN A 120 5.36 34.63 2.04
N ASN A 121 6.55 35.24 2.18
CA ASN A 121 7.38 35.62 1.04
C ASN A 121 8.09 34.41 0.42
N SER A 122 8.35 33.38 1.21
CA SER A 122 9.05 32.16 0.76
C SER A 122 8.09 31.13 0.16
N TYR A 123 6.86 31.02 0.69
CA TYR A 123 5.84 30.08 0.24
C TYR A 123 4.43 30.70 0.33
N LYS A 124 3.83 31.04 -0.81
CA LYS A 124 2.46 31.61 -0.87
C LYS A 124 1.36 30.60 -0.55
N VAL A 125 1.56 29.36 -0.96
CA VAL A 125 0.68 28.21 -0.71
C VAL A 125 1.57 27.02 -0.40
N SER A 126 1.31 26.31 0.67
CA SER A 126 2.03 25.08 1.01
C SER A 126 1.09 24.02 1.59
N GLY A 127 1.44 22.75 1.44
CA GLY A 127 0.77 21.65 2.11
C GLY A 127 1.17 21.53 3.57
N GLY A 128 2.41 21.84 3.91
CA GLY A 128 2.95 21.81 5.27
C GLY A 128 2.72 23.09 6.05
N LEU A 129 1.66 23.15 6.84
CA LEU A 129 1.24 24.37 7.54
C LEU A 129 1.84 24.54 8.94
N HIS A 130 2.24 23.48 9.60
CA HIS A 130 2.54 23.48 11.04
C HIS A 130 4.04 23.44 11.37
N GLY A 131 4.93 23.24 10.38
CA GLY A 131 6.39 23.14 10.62
C GLY A 131 6.79 21.97 11.52
N VAL A 132 6.05 20.87 11.48
CA VAL A 132 6.29 19.68 12.32
C VAL A 132 6.58 18.40 11.52
N GLY A 133 6.32 18.39 10.22
CA GLY A 133 6.33 17.16 9.42
C GLY A 133 7.66 16.42 9.47
N VAL A 134 8.74 17.02 8.98
CA VAL A 134 10.04 16.36 8.91
C VAL A 134 10.66 16.09 10.27
N SER A 135 10.39 16.91 11.28
CA SER A 135 10.86 16.67 12.65
C SER A 135 10.11 15.48 13.29
N CYS A 136 8.82 15.27 12.93
CA CYS A 136 8.09 14.04 13.30
C CYS A 136 8.69 12.80 12.61
N VAL A 137 9.04 12.89 11.32
CA VAL A 137 9.72 11.78 10.61
C VAL A 137 11.01 11.41 11.33
N ASN A 138 11.82 12.41 11.70
CA ASN A 138 13.08 12.20 12.42
C ASN A 138 12.82 11.55 13.80
N ALA A 139 11.87 12.06 14.57
CA ALA A 139 11.53 11.53 15.89
C ALA A 139 11.09 10.06 15.87
N LEU A 140 10.36 9.66 14.82
CA LEU A 140 9.73 8.34 14.68
C LEU A 140 10.56 7.37 13.82
N SER A 141 11.76 7.77 13.45
CA SER A 141 12.73 6.93 12.74
C SER A 141 13.77 6.37 13.72
N LYS A 142 14.07 5.07 13.60
CA LYS A 142 15.21 4.44 14.28
C LYS A 142 16.52 5.10 13.87
N LYS A 143 16.64 5.37 12.58
CA LYS A 143 17.78 6.06 11.95
C LYS A 143 17.28 6.96 10.83
N LEU A 144 17.89 8.13 10.69
CA LEU A 144 17.65 9.03 9.57
C LEU A 144 18.95 9.64 9.11
N LYS A 145 19.16 9.69 7.79
CA LYS A 145 20.26 10.36 7.11
C LYS A 145 19.71 11.53 6.32
N LEU A 146 20.26 12.71 6.56
CA LEU A 146 19.97 13.92 5.80
C LEU A 146 21.18 14.28 4.95
N THR A 147 20.99 14.37 3.63
CA THR A 147 21.98 14.90 2.70
C THR A 147 21.42 16.17 2.05
N VAL A 148 22.13 17.28 2.18
CA VAL A 148 21.74 18.55 1.56
C VAL A 148 22.81 18.96 0.56
N ARG A 149 22.42 19.18 -0.69
CA ARG A 149 23.28 19.67 -1.78
C ARG A 149 22.92 21.12 -2.05
N ARG A 150 23.78 22.02 -1.57
CA ARG A 150 23.52 23.45 -1.62
C ARG A 150 24.84 24.24 -1.67
N ASP A 151 24.82 25.35 -2.41
CA ASP A 151 25.96 26.31 -2.52
C ASP A 151 27.27 25.62 -2.94
N GLY A 152 27.20 24.66 -3.87
CA GLY A 152 28.31 23.91 -4.41
C GLY A 152 28.91 22.83 -3.49
N LYS A 153 28.25 22.59 -2.35
CA LYS A 153 28.72 21.62 -1.34
C LYS A 153 27.64 20.59 -0.99
N GLN A 154 28.11 19.40 -0.66
CA GLN A 154 27.30 18.34 -0.09
C GLN A 154 27.48 18.31 1.41
N HIS A 155 26.38 18.49 2.12
CA HIS A 155 26.29 18.47 3.57
C HIS A 155 25.62 17.19 4.03
N PHE A 156 26.03 16.66 5.18
CA PHE A 156 25.48 15.41 5.73
C PHE A 156 25.26 15.49 7.22
N MET A 157 24.14 14.94 7.67
CA MET A 157 23.84 14.76 9.09
C MET A 157 23.09 13.46 9.29
N GLU A 158 23.41 12.77 10.38
CA GLU A 158 22.75 11.51 10.77
C GLU A 158 22.05 11.69 12.11
N PHE A 159 20.88 11.07 12.23
CA PHE A 159 20.07 11.10 13.44
C PHE A 159 19.71 9.67 13.85
N GLU A 160 19.58 9.47 15.16
CA GLU A 160 19.02 8.26 15.75
C GLU A 160 17.89 8.68 16.68
N ARG A 161 16.66 8.25 16.36
CA ARG A 161 15.44 8.58 17.13
C ARG A 161 15.27 10.07 17.42
N GLY A 162 15.56 10.90 16.42
CA GLY A 162 15.47 12.36 16.52
C GLY A 162 16.73 13.04 17.06
N ILE A 163 17.72 12.29 17.56
CA ILE A 163 18.93 12.84 18.17
C ILE A 163 20.06 12.89 17.14
N PRO A 164 20.65 14.06 16.86
CA PRO A 164 21.75 14.16 15.92
C PRO A 164 22.99 13.42 16.44
N GLN A 165 23.61 12.66 15.55
CA GLN A 165 24.82 11.89 15.82
C GLN A 165 26.06 12.67 15.36
N HIS A 166 27.19 12.46 16.03
CA HIS A 166 28.50 13.01 15.61
C HIS A 166 28.53 14.53 15.39
N ARG A 167 27.87 15.31 16.28
CA ARG A 167 27.95 16.77 16.28
C ARG A 167 29.39 17.22 16.36
N LYS A 168 29.78 18.14 15.48
CA LYS A 168 31.02 18.87 15.57
C LYS A 168 30.72 20.25 16.21
N ILE A 169 31.38 20.57 17.32
CA ILE A 169 31.28 21.89 17.96
C ILE A 169 32.53 22.68 17.57
N GLU A 170 32.31 23.88 17.08
CA GLU A 170 33.34 24.82 16.67
C GLU A 170 33.15 26.16 17.41
N LEU A 171 34.22 26.90 17.60
CA LEU A 171 34.15 28.24 18.16
C LEU A 171 34.28 29.27 17.03
N GLN A 172 33.26 30.11 16.84
CA GLN A 172 33.25 31.17 15.84
C GLN A 172 32.90 32.49 16.56
N ASP A 173 33.77 33.48 16.47
CA ASP A 173 33.60 34.79 17.09
C ASP A 173 33.31 34.73 18.62
N GLY A 174 33.84 33.71 19.30
CA GLY A 174 33.64 33.51 20.74
C GLY A 174 32.32 32.80 21.11
N VAL A 175 31.54 32.35 20.13
CA VAL A 175 30.30 31.61 20.29
C VAL A 175 30.49 30.17 19.83
N GLU A 176 30.00 29.20 20.61
CA GLU A 176 29.98 27.80 20.21
C GLU A 176 28.90 27.58 19.15
N ILE A 177 29.29 26.96 18.04
CA ILE A 177 28.41 26.63 16.91
C ILE A 177 28.45 25.12 16.61
N SER A 178 27.33 24.58 16.07
CA SER A 178 27.20 23.22 15.58
C SER A 178 26.87 23.24 14.08
N PRO A 179 27.87 23.36 13.20
CA PRO A 179 27.67 23.38 11.76
C PRO A 179 27.35 21.96 11.24
N ILE A 180 26.56 21.90 10.19
CA ILE A 180 26.34 20.64 9.46
C ILE A 180 27.65 20.23 8.76
N LYS A 181 27.96 18.92 8.80
CA LYS A 181 29.23 18.41 8.23
C LYS A 181 29.23 18.52 6.70
N VAL A 182 30.23 19.14 6.14
CA VAL A 182 30.55 19.13 4.69
C VAL A 182 31.29 17.83 4.37
N VAL A 183 30.76 17.05 3.41
CA VAL A 183 31.34 15.76 3.00
C VAL A 183 31.97 15.78 1.61
N GLY A 184 31.72 16.81 0.81
CA GLY A 184 32.33 16.97 -0.53
C GLY A 184 31.80 18.19 -1.26
N ASP A 185 32.32 18.41 -2.46
CA ASP A 185 31.81 19.38 -3.42
C ASP A 185 30.83 18.72 -4.37
N THR A 186 29.86 19.46 -4.89
CA THR A 186 28.86 18.95 -5.82
C THR A 186 28.35 20.06 -6.74
N ASP A 187 28.06 19.72 -7.99
CA ASP A 187 27.33 20.55 -8.95
C ASP A 187 25.79 20.38 -8.84
N LYS A 188 25.35 19.39 -8.05
CA LYS A 188 23.92 19.11 -7.82
C LYS A 188 23.37 19.98 -6.68
N ARG A 189 22.05 20.10 -6.67
CA ARG A 189 21.31 20.77 -5.60
C ARG A 189 20.13 19.91 -5.17
N GLY A 190 19.60 20.14 -3.96
CA GLY A 190 18.43 19.49 -3.44
C GLY A 190 18.63 18.88 -2.07
N THR A 191 17.59 18.19 -1.61
CA THR A 191 17.56 17.50 -0.32
C THR A 191 17.32 16.02 -0.54
N GLU A 192 17.96 15.20 0.27
CA GLU A 192 17.71 13.77 0.36
C GLU A 192 17.48 13.40 1.82
N VAL A 193 16.34 12.79 2.08
CA VAL A 193 15.98 12.25 3.40
C VAL A 193 15.85 10.75 3.25
N HIS A 194 16.72 9.99 3.92
CA HIS A 194 16.69 8.53 3.93
C HIS A 194 16.46 8.07 5.37
N PHE A 195 15.41 7.29 5.62
CA PHE A 195 15.04 6.90 6.97
C PHE A 195 14.56 5.45 7.10
N TRP A 196 14.75 4.92 8.31
CA TRP A 196 14.31 3.61 8.79
C TRP A 196 13.26 3.85 9.86
N ALA A 197 12.04 3.40 9.65
CA ALA A 197 10.97 3.50 10.65
C ALA A 197 11.34 2.75 11.94
N ASP A 198 10.94 3.29 13.09
CA ASP A 198 11.26 2.69 14.39
C ASP A 198 10.25 1.59 14.76
N GLU A 199 10.73 0.36 14.88
CA GLU A 199 9.95 -0.83 15.26
C GLU A 199 9.35 -0.72 16.67
N GLU A 200 9.88 0.15 17.53
CA GLU A 200 9.29 0.42 18.85
C GLU A 200 8.01 1.26 18.77
N ILE A 201 7.79 1.95 17.66
CA ILE A 201 6.64 2.83 17.42
C ILE A 201 5.60 2.16 16.53
N PHE A 202 6.06 1.50 15.45
CA PHE A 202 5.19 0.93 14.44
C PHE A 202 5.09 -0.59 14.58
N ASN A 203 3.87 -1.12 14.66
CA ASN A 203 3.64 -2.57 14.69
C ASN A 203 4.00 -3.24 13.37
N HIS A 204 3.90 -2.50 12.27
CA HIS A 204 4.25 -2.91 10.92
C HIS A 204 5.09 -1.82 10.28
N ILE A 205 6.29 -2.16 9.83
CA ILE A 205 7.24 -1.23 9.22
C ILE A 205 7.35 -1.39 7.70
N GLU A 206 6.57 -2.30 7.11
CA GLU A 206 6.64 -2.56 5.67
C GLU A 206 5.95 -1.45 4.87
N PHE A 207 6.69 -0.81 3.96
CA PHE A 207 6.15 0.17 3.03
C PHE A 207 5.42 -0.51 1.88
N HIS A 208 4.20 -0.04 1.59
CA HIS A 208 3.35 -0.56 0.52
C HIS A 208 3.49 0.31 -0.74
N TYR A 209 4.01 -0.28 -1.82
CA TYR A 209 4.22 0.40 -3.09
C TYR A 209 2.96 1.11 -3.60
N ASP A 210 1.81 0.44 -3.59
CA ASP A 210 0.57 0.95 -4.18
C ASP A 210 0.00 2.16 -3.42
N ILE A 211 0.21 2.23 -2.09
CA ILE A 211 -0.15 3.40 -1.28
C ILE A 211 0.68 4.62 -1.70
N LEU A 212 2.00 4.42 -1.89
CA LEU A 212 2.89 5.49 -2.33
C LEU A 212 2.60 5.89 -3.77
N ALA A 213 2.41 4.93 -4.67
CA ALA A 213 2.09 5.17 -6.09
C ALA A 213 0.81 5.98 -6.25
N LYS A 214 -0.22 5.69 -5.45
CA LYS A 214 -1.45 6.49 -5.41
C LYS A 214 -1.16 7.95 -5.08
N ARG A 215 -0.46 8.21 -3.98
CA ARG A 215 -0.17 9.58 -3.53
C ARG A 215 0.70 10.33 -4.54
N ILE A 216 1.71 9.67 -5.07
CA ILE A 216 2.61 10.24 -6.09
C ILE A 216 1.86 10.60 -7.36
N ARG A 217 0.94 9.74 -7.81
CA ARG A 217 0.07 9.99 -8.97
C ARG A 217 -0.80 11.22 -8.77
N GLU A 218 -1.46 11.34 -7.61
CA GLU A 218 -2.26 12.51 -7.26
C GLU A 218 -1.43 13.79 -7.31
N LEU A 219 -0.24 13.78 -6.69
CA LEU A 219 0.68 14.92 -6.68
C LEU A 219 1.18 15.30 -8.07
N SER A 220 1.50 14.31 -8.90
CA SER A 220 1.97 14.55 -10.27
C SER A 220 0.90 15.20 -11.14
N PHE A 221 -0.38 14.82 -11.04
CA PHE A 221 -1.46 15.50 -11.75
C PHE A 221 -1.74 16.91 -11.23
N LEU A 222 -1.66 17.12 -9.91
CA LEU A 222 -1.96 18.41 -9.30
C LEU A 222 -0.82 19.43 -9.45
N ASN A 223 0.39 18.99 -9.82
CA ASN A 223 1.57 19.80 -9.95
C ASN A 223 2.24 19.59 -11.31
N ASN A 224 1.77 20.31 -12.33
CA ASN A 224 2.31 20.23 -13.68
C ASN A 224 3.81 20.57 -13.70
N GLY A 225 4.59 19.75 -14.41
CA GLY A 225 6.04 19.96 -14.61
C GLY A 225 6.92 19.28 -13.55
N VAL A 226 6.33 18.55 -12.61
CA VAL A 226 7.09 17.68 -11.68
C VAL A 226 7.16 16.28 -12.25
N HIS A 227 8.37 15.73 -12.30
CA HIS A 227 8.65 14.34 -12.61
C HIS A 227 8.97 13.58 -11.33
N ILE A 228 8.15 12.59 -10.96
CA ILE A 228 8.36 11.80 -9.76
C ILE A 228 8.60 10.35 -10.17
N ARG A 229 9.71 9.76 -9.72
CA ARG A 229 10.02 8.35 -9.92
C ARG A 229 9.83 7.60 -8.61
N LEU A 230 9.11 6.47 -8.66
CA LEU A 230 8.96 5.54 -7.54
C LEU A 230 9.62 4.22 -7.90
N THR A 231 10.58 3.80 -7.10
CA THR A 231 11.29 2.53 -7.27
C THR A 231 11.13 1.67 -6.03
N ASP A 232 10.77 0.41 -6.19
CA ASP A 232 10.78 -0.60 -5.12
C ASP A 232 11.86 -1.64 -5.39
N GLN A 233 12.99 -1.51 -4.72
CA GLN A 233 14.12 -2.43 -4.89
C GLN A 233 13.85 -3.84 -4.37
N ARG A 234 12.84 -4.04 -3.53
CA ARG A 234 12.44 -5.36 -3.02
C ARG A 234 11.79 -6.22 -4.09
N THR A 235 11.09 -5.59 -5.03
CA THR A 235 10.31 -6.28 -6.08
C THR A 235 10.74 -5.93 -7.48
N GLY A 236 11.58 -4.92 -7.67
CA GLY A 236 12.00 -4.37 -8.95
C GLY A 236 10.93 -3.58 -9.69
N LYS A 237 9.88 -3.21 -9.00
CA LYS A 237 8.83 -2.37 -9.57
C LYS A 237 9.31 -0.92 -9.64
N GLU A 238 9.25 -0.34 -10.83
CA GLU A 238 9.57 1.08 -11.05
C GLU A 238 8.49 1.71 -11.91
N GLU A 239 8.07 2.92 -11.53
CA GLU A 239 7.10 3.70 -12.28
C GLU A 239 7.48 5.19 -12.26
N SER A 240 7.28 5.84 -13.39
CA SER A 240 7.57 7.26 -13.59
C SER A 240 6.27 8.02 -13.74
N PHE A 241 6.08 9.03 -12.91
CA PHE A 241 4.89 9.86 -12.86
C PHE A 241 5.25 11.28 -13.35
N ALA A 242 4.85 11.58 -14.56
CA ALA A 242 5.01 12.88 -15.19
C ALA A 242 3.74 13.16 -15.99
N PHE A 243 2.67 13.54 -15.31
CA PHE A 243 1.38 13.74 -15.92
C PHE A 243 1.17 15.23 -16.25
N GLU A 244 0.54 15.47 -17.39
CA GLU A 244 0.16 16.78 -17.85
C GLU A 244 -1.35 16.99 -17.78
N GLY A 245 -1.78 18.25 -17.88
CA GLY A 245 -3.20 18.59 -17.98
C GLY A 245 -3.92 18.82 -16.67
N GLY A 246 -3.23 18.76 -15.51
CA GLY A 246 -3.82 19.10 -14.21
C GLY A 246 -5.02 18.25 -13.84
N THR A 247 -6.06 18.87 -13.26
CA THR A 247 -7.32 18.19 -12.89
C THR A 247 -8.02 17.54 -14.06
N ARG A 248 -7.91 18.15 -15.26
CA ARG A 248 -8.47 17.59 -16.50
C ARG A 248 -7.79 16.30 -16.92
N GLY A 249 -6.43 16.30 -16.96
CA GLY A 249 -5.65 15.08 -17.25
C GLY A 249 -5.92 13.98 -16.22
N PHE A 250 -6.18 14.36 -14.98
CA PHE A 250 -6.52 13.42 -13.93
C PHE A 250 -7.89 12.76 -14.16
N VAL A 251 -8.93 13.52 -14.53
CA VAL A 251 -10.24 12.98 -14.92
C VAL A 251 -10.12 12.04 -16.13
N GLU A 252 -9.33 12.44 -17.14
CA GLU A 252 -9.05 11.63 -18.32
C GLU A 252 -8.37 10.28 -17.93
N TYR A 253 -7.39 10.34 -17.05
CA TYR A 253 -6.72 9.13 -16.52
C TYR A 253 -7.69 8.19 -15.79
N ILE A 254 -8.54 8.72 -14.90
CA ILE A 254 -9.52 7.93 -14.16
C ILE A 254 -10.53 7.28 -15.11
N ASN A 255 -10.92 7.98 -16.17
CA ASN A 255 -11.89 7.50 -17.15
C ASN A 255 -11.29 6.60 -18.24
N LYS A 256 -9.98 6.40 -18.28
CA LYS A 256 -9.30 5.61 -19.31
C LYS A 256 -9.85 4.18 -19.45
N SER A 257 -10.30 3.58 -18.35
CA SER A 257 -10.91 2.24 -18.33
C SER A 257 -12.43 2.25 -18.44
N LYS A 258 -13.07 3.42 -18.65
CA LYS A 258 -14.52 3.59 -18.66
C LYS A 258 -14.99 4.11 -20.02
N SER A 259 -16.23 3.80 -20.37
CA SER A 259 -16.86 4.37 -21.57
C SER A 259 -17.42 5.76 -21.25
N VAL A 260 -16.75 6.80 -21.68
CA VAL A 260 -17.22 8.18 -21.50
C VAL A 260 -18.46 8.47 -22.35
N LEU A 261 -19.43 9.19 -21.81
CA LEU A 261 -20.69 9.48 -22.51
C LEU A 261 -20.56 10.68 -23.46
N HIS A 262 -19.65 11.59 -23.17
CA HIS A 262 -19.41 12.78 -23.99
C HIS A 262 -17.93 13.07 -24.09
N PRO A 263 -17.43 13.61 -25.23
CA PRO A 263 -15.99 13.74 -25.47
C PRO A 263 -15.32 14.89 -24.70
N ASN A 264 -16.08 15.91 -24.32
CA ASN A 264 -15.52 17.11 -23.71
C ASN A 264 -15.54 17.01 -22.18
N ILE A 265 -14.37 17.11 -21.55
CA ILE A 265 -14.26 17.22 -20.10
C ILE A 265 -14.62 18.65 -19.71
N PHE A 266 -15.57 18.80 -18.78
CA PHE A 266 -15.84 20.10 -18.15
C PHE A 266 -14.63 20.51 -17.30
N GLN A 267 -14.25 21.79 -17.41
CA GLN A 267 -13.23 22.36 -16.54
C GLN A 267 -13.63 23.77 -16.12
N ALA A 268 -13.53 24.07 -14.83
CA ALA A 268 -13.72 25.38 -14.26
C ALA A 268 -12.49 25.74 -13.43
N THR A 269 -11.82 26.81 -13.85
CA THR A 269 -10.65 27.35 -13.15
C THR A 269 -10.90 28.81 -12.85
N GLY A 270 -10.62 29.27 -11.65
CA GLY A 270 -10.79 30.67 -11.29
C GLY A 270 -10.31 31.00 -9.89
N GLU A 271 -10.07 32.29 -9.69
CA GLU A 271 -9.73 32.85 -8.39
C GLU A 271 -10.85 33.76 -7.90
N ARG A 272 -11.16 33.66 -6.63
CA ARG A 272 -12.17 34.48 -5.97
C ARG A 272 -11.68 34.93 -4.61
N LEU A 273 -12.05 36.15 -4.24
CA LEU A 273 -11.92 36.64 -2.89
C LEU A 273 -13.02 36.04 -2.02
N SER A 274 -12.63 35.48 -0.89
CA SER A 274 -13.57 35.08 0.16
C SER A 274 -14.15 36.29 0.89
N GLU A 275 -15.19 36.08 1.70
CA GLU A 275 -15.74 37.11 2.60
C GLU A 275 -14.69 37.68 3.57
N GLN A 276 -13.61 36.92 3.82
CA GLN A 276 -12.48 37.31 4.69
C GLN A 276 -11.35 38.00 3.89
N ASN A 277 -11.62 38.40 2.64
CA ASN A 277 -10.65 39.02 1.73
C ASN A 277 -9.43 38.18 1.40
N THR A 278 -9.56 36.84 1.47
CA THR A 278 -8.52 35.85 1.15
C THR A 278 -8.74 35.32 -0.26
N THR A 279 -7.72 35.31 -1.10
CA THR A 279 -7.80 34.74 -2.45
C THR A 279 -7.83 33.21 -2.39
N ILE A 280 -8.88 32.61 -2.92
CA ILE A 280 -9.05 31.17 -3.07
C ILE A 280 -9.01 30.83 -4.56
N SER A 281 -8.08 29.95 -4.94
CA SER A 281 -8.05 29.39 -6.30
C SER A 281 -8.84 28.08 -6.34
N VAL A 282 -9.65 27.93 -7.36
CA VAL A 282 -10.50 26.77 -7.60
C VAL A 282 -10.15 26.18 -8.96
N ASP A 283 -9.88 24.88 -9.01
CA ASP A 283 -9.71 24.11 -10.23
C ASP A 283 -10.52 22.82 -10.12
N VAL A 284 -11.49 22.64 -10.98
CA VAL A 284 -12.36 21.47 -10.98
C VAL A 284 -12.57 20.97 -12.40
N SER A 285 -12.44 19.67 -12.58
CA SER A 285 -12.76 18.98 -13.82
C SER A 285 -13.70 17.84 -13.57
N MET A 286 -14.65 17.62 -14.48
CA MET A 286 -15.62 16.53 -14.37
C MET A 286 -16.11 16.05 -15.73
N GLN A 287 -16.48 14.75 -15.76
CA GLN A 287 -17.01 14.08 -16.94
C GLN A 287 -17.91 12.91 -16.51
N TRP A 288 -18.99 12.67 -17.25
CA TRP A 288 -19.87 11.54 -17.03
C TRP A 288 -19.50 10.37 -17.92
N ASN A 289 -19.59 9.17 -17.35
CA ASN A 289 -19.34 7.89 -17.99
C ASN A 289 -20.53 6.92 -17.82
N ASP A 290 -20.43 5.74 -18.39
CA ASP A 290 -21.49 4.73 -18.41
C ASP A 290 -21.68 3.97 -17.09
N THR A 291 -20.85 4.21 -16.09
CA THR A 291 -20.96 3.56 -14.76
C THR A 291 -22.11 4.12 -13.93
N PHE A 292 -22.39 3.46 -12.80
CA PHE A 292 -23.45 3.87 -11.88
C PHE A 292 -22.92 4.53 -10.60
N ASN A 293 -21.61 4.59 -10.44
CA ASN A 293 -20.96 5.10 -9.22
C ASN A 293 -20.47 6.54 -9.41
N GLU A 294 -20.56 7.35 -8.35
CA GLU A 294 -19.90 8.65 -8.23
C GLU A 294 -18.44 8.43 -7.81
N GLN A 295 -17.53 9.11 -8.48
CA GLN A 295 -16.12 9.15 -8.09
C GLN A 295 -15.65 10.59 -8.02
N VAL A 296 -15.56 11.15 -6.82
CA VAL A 296 -15.13 12.54 -6.59
C VAL A 296 -13.87 12.54 -5.72
N LEU A 297 -12.82 13.14 -6.24
CA LEU A 297 -11.57 13.36 -5.52
C LEU A 297 -11.46 14.83 -5.15
N CYS A 298 -11.28 15.11 -3.86
CA CYS A 298 -11.21 16.47 -3.33
C CYS A 298 -9.81 16.73 -2.75
N PHE A 299 -9.25 17.90 -3.08
CA PHE A 299 -7.93 18.31 -2.63
C PHE A 299 -7.93 19.75 -2.15
N THR A 300 -7.20 20.03 -1.06
CA THR A 300 -6.89 21.37 -0.57
C THR A 300 -5.39 21.48 -0.43
N ASN A 301 -4.75 22.43 -1.14
CA ASN A 301 -3.28 22.57 -1.17
C ASN A 301 -2.58 21.24 -1.47
N ASN A 302 -3.08 20.50 -2.46
CA ASN A 302 -2.66 19.16 -2.86
C ASN A 302 -2.93 18.03 -1.85
N ILE A 303 -3.47 18.30 -0.67
CA ILE A 303 -3.80 17.30 0.35
C ILE A 303 -5.17 16.71 0.04
N PRO A 304 -5.33 15.38 0.00
CA PRO A 304 -6.63 14.74 -0.27
C PRO A 304 -7.55 14.83 0.96
N GLN A 305 -8.82 15.14 0.75
CA GLN A 305 -9.87 15.10 1.75
C GLN A 305 -10.80 13.91 1.47
N ARG A 306 -10.61 12.82 2.18
CA ARG A 306 -11.44 11.60 2.05
C ARG A 306 -12.90 11.86 2.43
N ASP A 307 -13.12 12.66 3.46
CA ASP A 307 -14.45 13.04 3.96
C ASP A 307 -15.01 14.31 3.30
N GLY A 308 -14.36 14.78 2.22
CA GLY A 308 -14.73 16.00 1.51
C GLY A 308 -14.62 17.25 2.39
N GLY A 309 -15.68 18.07 2.41
CA GLY A 309 -15.70 19.31 3.21
C GLY A 309 -16.49 20.43 2.53
N THR A 310 -16.20 21.66 2.92
CA THR A 310 -16.92 22.88 2.46
C THR A 310 -16.79 23.10 0.97
N HIS A 311 -15.65 22.76 0.35
CA HIS A 311 -15.44 22.82 -1.11
C HIS A 311 -16.34 21.83 -1.85
N LEU A 312 -16.48 20.59 -1.39
CA LEU A 312 -17.39 19.60 -1.98
C LEU A 312 -18.85 20.04 -1.82
N THR A 313 -19.20 20.62 -0.68
CA THR A 313 -20.55 21.16 -0.45
C THR A 313 -20.84 22.28 -1.45
N GLY A 314 -19.89 23.18 -1.72
CA GLY A 314 -20.02 24.24 -2.73
C GLY A 314 -20.19 23.68 -4.14
N LEU A 315 -19.39 22.70 -4.54
CA LEU A 315 -19.50 22.01 -5.83
C LEU A 315 -20.90 21.38 -6.00
N ARG A 316 -21.36 20.57 -5.03
CA ARG A 316 -22.66 19.90 -5.11
C ARG A 316 -23.83 20.89 -5.16
N ALA A 317 -23.76 21.99 -4.43
CA ALA A 317 -24.77 23.06 -4.48
C ALA A 317 -24.84 23.72 -5.84
N ALA A 318 -23.69 24.07 -6.43
CA ALA A 318 -23.59 24.65 -7.76
C ALA A 318 -24.16 23.72 -8.84
N MET A 319 -23.72 22.45 -8.83
CA MET A 319 -24.19 21.42 -9.78
C MET A 319 -25.71 21.26 -9.71
N THR A 320 -26.23 21.07 -8.50
CA THR A 320 -27.68 20.85 -8.30
C THR A 320 -28.49 22.04 -8.81
N ARG A 321 -28.08 23.26 -8.49
CA ARG A 321 -28.78 24.48 -8.92
C ARG A 321 -28.76 24.66 -10.44
N VAL A 322 -27.56 24.55 -11.05
CA VAL A 322 -27.38 24.81 -12.49
C VAL A 322 -28.04 23.72 -13.33
N ILE A 323 -27.85 22.47 -13.00
CA ILE A 323 -28.38 21.35 -13.76
C ILE A 323 -29.92 21.31 -13.65
N ASN A 324 -30.50 21.51 -12.46
CA ASN A 324 -31.95 21.60 -12.30
C ASN A 324 -32.55 22.70 -13.16
N LYS A 325 -31.95 23.89 -13.12
CA LYS A 325 -32.40 25.02 -13.95
C LYS A 325 -32.38 24.66 -15.43
N TYR A 326 -31.29 24.06 -15.91
CA TYR A 326 -31.17 23.66 -17.32
C TYR A 326 -32.19 22.57 -17.70
N ILE A 327 -32.44 21.59 -16.83
CA ILE A 327 -33.41 20.51 -17.04
C ILE A 327 -34.85 21.07 -17.10
N GLU A 328 -35.18 22.05 -16.25
CA GLU A 328 -36.50 22.70 -16.21
C GLU A 328 -36.71 23.53 -17.46
N GLU A 329 -35.74 24.40 -17.87
CA GLU A 329 -35.82 25.25 -19.04
C GLU A 329 -36.00 24.47 -20.37
N HIS A 330 -35.49 23.23 -20.43
CA HIS A 330 -35.55 22.36 -21.62
C HIS A 330 -36.58 21.24 -21.53
N ASP A 331 -37.42 21.21 -20.46
CA ASP A 331 -38.50 20.25 -20.23
C ASP A 331 -38.06 18.75 -20.17
N PHE A 332 -36.81 18.46 -19.81
CA PHE A 332 -36.32 17.06 -19.74
C PHE A 332 -37.07 16.24 -18.70
N ALA A 333 -37.27 16.76 -17.48
CA ALA A 333 -37.95 16.05 -16.40
C ALA A 333 -39.46 15.87 -16.66
N LYS A 334 -40.15 16.90 -17.22
CA LYS A 334 -41.57 16.84 -17.56
C LYS A 334 -41.85 15.77 -18.61
N LYS A 335 -41.02 15.69 -19.65
CA LYS A 335 -41.12 14.66 -20.69
C LYS A 335 -40.89 13.25 -20.13
N ALA A 336 -40.05 13.12 -19.11
CA ALA A 336 -39.71 11.84 -18.50
C ALA A 336 -40.66 11.42 -17.38
N LYS A 337 -41.44 12.36 -16.81
CA LYS A 337 -42.38 12.14 -15.67
C LYS A 337 -41.66 11.58 -14.43
N VAL A 338 -40.48 12.08 -14.12
CA VAL A 338 -39.69 11.70 -12.96
C VAL A 338 -39.26 12.95 -12.18
N GLU A 339 -39.07 12.75 -10.88
CA GLU A 339 -38.46 13.73 -9.98
C GLU A 339 -36.95 13.46 -9.89
N ILE A 340 -36.13 14.49 -10.10
CA ILE A 340 -34.67 14.39 -10.12
C ILE A 340 -34.12 14.79 -8.75
N SER A 341 -33.24 13.99 -8.20
CA SER A 341 -32.48 14.27 -6.98
C SER A 341 -31.04 14.66 -7.29
N GLY A 342 -30.31 15.21 -6.30
CA GLY A 342 -28.89 15.51 -6.44
C GLY A 342 -28.05 14.26 -6.68
N ASP A 343 -28.46 13.11 -6.18
CA ASP A 343 -27.76 11.83 -6.36
C ASP A 343 -27.85 11.32 -7.80
N ASP A 344 -29.00 11.51 -8.46
CA ASP A 344 -29.18 11.16 -9.87
C ASP A 344 -28.21 11.94 -10.78
N MET A 345 -27.85 13.18 -10.40
CA MET A 345 -26.92 14.01 -11.15
C MET A 345 -25.47 13.54 -11.08
N ARG A 346 -25.15 12.75 -10.05
CA ARG A 346 -23.80 12.26 -9.78
C ARG A 346 -23.59 10.81 -10.20
N GLU A 347 -24.62 10.13 -10.66
CA GLU A 347 -24.47 8.78 -11.21
C GLU A 347 -23.58 8.78 -12.44
N GLY A 348 -22.50 8.01 -12.40
CA GLY A 348 -21.48 7.96 -13.46
C GLY A 348 -20.56 9.19 -13.53
N LEU A 349 -20.56 10.05 -12.51
CA LEU A 349 -19.71 11.24 -12.47
C LEU A 349 -18.29 10.89 -12.01
N THR A 350 -17.29 11.27 -12.80
CA THR A 350 -15.90 11.39 -12.38
C THR A 350 -15.57 12.87 -12.22
N CYS A 351 -15.08 13.25 -11.04
CA CYS A 351 -14.75 14.63 -10.71
C CYS A 351 -13.46 14.74 -9.89
N VAL A 352 -12.61 15.70 -10.23
CA VAL A 352 -11.46 16.13 -9.45
C VAL A 352 -11.64 17.59 -9.09
N LEU A 353 -11.67 17.90 -7.80
CA LEU A 353 -11.81 19.24 -7.24
C LEU A 353 -10.55 19.58 -6.44
N SER A 354 -9.82 20.59 -6.86
CA SER A 354 -8.64 21.13 -6.19
C SER A 354 -8.85 22.59 -5.82
N VAL A 355 -8.63 22.91 -4.55
CA VAL A 355 -8.64 24.30 -4.07
C VAL A 355 -7.30 24.66 -3.45
N LYS A 356 -6.85 25.90 -3.68
CA LYS A 356 -5.68 26.48 -3.00
C LYS A 356 -6.15 27.56 -2.06
N VAL A 357 -5.85 27.35 -0.77
CA VAL A 357 -6.31 28.19 0.34
C VAL A 357 -5.08 28.58 1.17
N PRO A 358 -4.80 29.84 1.46
CA PRO A 358 -3.61 30.25 2.19
C PRO A 358 -3.55 29.66 3.61
N GLU A 359 -4.65 29.65 4.35
CA GLU A 359 -4.73 29.13 5.73
C GLU A 359 -5.95 28.21 5.91
N PRO A 360 -5.91 26.99 5.34
CA PRO A 360 -7.04 26.08 5.43
C PRO A 360 -7.18 25.50 6.85
N LYS A 361 -8.44 25.30 7.27
CA LYS A 361 -8.80 24.66 8.54
C LYS A 361 -9.34 23.26 8.27
N PHE A 362 -8.84 22.28 9.03
CA PHE A 362 -9.24 20.90 8.93
C PHE A 362 -9.87 20.38 10.21
N SER A 363 -10.65 19.31 10.15
CA SER A 363 -11.30 18.69 11.30
C SER A 363 -10.33 17.92 12.20
N SER A 364 -9.19 17.49 11.68
CA SER A 364 -8.18 16.68 12.36
C SER A 364 -6.78 16.94 11.81
N GLN A 365 -5.75 16.45 12.50
CA GLN A 365 -4.36 16.53 12.04
C GLN A 365 -4.12 15.74 10.75
N THR A 366 -4.88 14.67 10.51
CA THR A 366 -4.84 13.89 9.27
C THR A 366 -5.43 14.62 8.06
N LYS A 367 -6.06 15.78 8.29
CA LYS A 367 -6.59 16.69 7.26
C LYS A 367 -7.67 16.05 6.35
N ASP A 368 -8.39 15.03 6.83
CA ASP A 368 -9.37 14.27 6.03
C ASP A 368 -10.60 15.09 5.60
N LYS A 369 -10.93 16.17 6.30
CA LYS A 369 -12.08 17.03 6.01
C LYS A 369 -11.75 18.50 6.10
N LEU A 370 -12.05 19.25 5.04
CA LEU A 370 -11.94 20.72 5.03
C LEU A 370 -13.16 21.36 5.73
N VAL A 371 -12.89 22.19 6.76
CA VAL A 371 -13.92 22.88 7.53
C VAL A 371 -13.92 24.42 7.35
N SER A 372 -13.02 24.96 6.53
CA SER A 372 -12.97 26.38 6.16
C SER A 372 -14.25 26.82 5.46
N SER A 373 -15.15 27.49 6.16
CA SER A 373 -16.47 27.91 5.64
C SER A 373 -16.37 28.89 4.49
N GLU A 374 -15.32 29.70 4.47
CA GLU A 374 -15.01 30.72 3.44
C GLU A 374 -14.74 30.13 2.04
N VAL A 375 -14.47 28.83 1.94
CA VAL A 375 -14.16 28.17 0.67
C VAL A 375 -15.43 27.82 -0.13
N ARG A 376 -16.57 27.62 0.54
CA ARG A 376 -17.81 27.20 -0.11
C ARG A 376 -18.30 28.16 -1.19
N GLY A 377 -18.36 29.47 -0.85
CA GLY A 377 -18.86 30.50 -1.76
C GLY A 377 -18.05 30.62 -3.06
N PRO A 378 -16.73 30.78 -2.99
CA PRO A 378 -15.85 30.83 -4.16
C PRO A 378 -15.99 29.61 -5.07
N VAL A 379 -16.04 28.38 -4.52
CA VAL A 379 -16.24 27.16 -5.31
C VAL A 379 -17.61 27.19 -5.99
N GLU A 380 -18.67 27.51 -5.26
CA GLU A 380 -20.04 27.57 -5.79
C GLU A 380 -20.16 28.58 -6.94
N GLU A 381 -19.55 29.75 -6.81
CA GLU A 381 -19.58 30.80 -7.83
C GLU A 381 -18.82 30.39 -9.09
N VAL A 382 -17.57 29.95 -8.96
CA VAL A 382 -16.73 29.53 -10.10
C VAL A 382 -17.40 28.41 -10.88
N VAL A 383 -17.87 27.37 -10.17
CA VAL A 383 -18.51 26.21 -10.80
C VAL A 383 -19.83 26.58 -11.44
N ALA A 384 -20.70 27.32 -10.75
CA ALA A 384 -22.03 27.65 -11.29
C ALA A 384 -21.95 28.50 -12.56
N LYS A 385 -21.05 29.49 -12.61
CA LYS A 385 -20.83 30.29 -13.80
C LYS A 385 -20.37 29.45 -14.97
N THR A 386 -19.26 28.75 -14.81
CA THR A 386 -18.63 27.99 -15.90
C THR A 386 -19.49 26.79 -16.33
N LEU A 387 -20.24 26.16 -15.42
CA LEU A 387 -21.13 25.04 -15.78
C LEU A 387 -22.33 25.53 -16.56
N THR A 388 -22.88 26.73 -16.25
CA THR A 388 -23.94 27.35 -17.04
C THR A 388 -23.44 27.60 -18.45
N ASP A 389 -22.27 28.23 -18.61
CA ASP A 389 -21.66 28.52 -19.90
C ASP A 389 -21.43 27.24 -20.71
N TYR A 390 -20.88 26.20 -20.08
CA TYR A 390 -20.61 24.89 -20.70
C TYR A 390 -21.88 24.21 -21.24
N LEU A 391 -22.96 24.19 -20.45
CA LEU A 391 -24.21 23.55 -20.87
C LEU A 391 -24.87 24.34 -22.05
N MET A 392 -24.70 25.65 -22.08
CA MET A 392 -25.24 26.49 -23.17
C MET A 392 -24.40 26.41 -24.45
N GLU A 393 -23.07 26.38 -24.32
CA GLU A 393 -22.15 26.31 -25.47
C GLU A 393 -22.06 24.90 -26.08
N ARG A 394 -22.40 23.86 -25.32
CA ARG A 394 -22.28 22.46 -25.73
C ARG A 394 -23.61 21.71 -25.58
N PRO A 395 -24.64 22.05 -26.36
CA PRO A 395 -25.98 21.50 -26.20
C PRO A 395 -26.05 20.00 -26.44
N ASN A 396 -25.13 19.40 -27.22
CA ASN A 396 -25.08 17.96 -27.43
C ASN A 396 -24.60 17.22 -26.14
N ASP A 397 -23.54 17.72 -25.51
CA ASP A 397 -23.03 17.17 -24.26
C ASP A 397 -24.09 17.35 -23.15
N ALA A 398 -24.68 18.54 -23.05
CA ALA A 398 -25.74 18.83 -22.11
C ALA A 398 -26.94 17.88 -22.26
N LYS A 399 -27.36 17.58 -23.49
CA LYS A 399 -28.44 16.61 -23.77
C LYS A 399 -28.07 15.20 -23.30
N ILE A 400 -26.83 14.76 -23.52
CA ILE A 400 -26.34 13.46 -23.10
C ILE A 400 -26.31 13.39 -21.56
N ILE A 401 -25.75 14.40 -20.91
CA ILE A 401 -25.67 14.49 -19.43
C ILE A 401 -27.08 14.47 -18.82
N CYS A 402 -27.99 15.33 -19.31
CA CYS A 402 -29.37 15.35 -18.83
C CYS A 402 -30.10 14.01 -19.10
N GLY A 403 -29.80 13.37 -20.23
CA GLY A 403 -30.34 12.05 -20.56
C GLY A 403 -29.91 10.99 -19.55
N LYS A 404 -28.63 10.97 -19.18
CA LYS A 404 -28.10 10.07 -18.14
C LYS A 404 -28.76 10.32 -16.78
N ILE A 405 -28.92 11.60 -16.39
CA ILE A 405 -29.56 12.00 -15.13
C ILE A 405 -31.01 11.52 -15.06
N VAL A 406 -31.76 11.73 -16.15
CA VAL A 406 -33.15 11.27 -16.25
C VAL A 406 -33.24 9.73 -16.20
N GLU A 407 -32.30 9.04 -16.83
CA GLU A 407 -32.25 7.58 -16.78
C GLU A 407 -31.94 7.10 -15.36
N ALA A 408 -31.00 7.74 -14.64
CA ALA A 408 -30.71 7.47 -13.25
C ALA A 408 -31.95 7.66 -12.35
N ALA A 409 -32.66 8.78 -12.51
CA ALA A 409 -33.88 9.05 -11.76
C ALA A 409 -34.96 7.99 -12.01
N ARG A 410 -35.13 7.52 -13.26
CA ARG A 410 -36.06 6.44 -13.61
C ARG A 410 -35.64 5.12 -12.97
N ALA A 411 -34.36 4.79 -13.02
CA ALA A 411 -33.83 3.58 -12.42
C ALA A 411 -34.04 3.58 -10.89
N ARG A 412 -33.76 4.72 -10.23
CA ARG A 412 -33.99 4.90 -8.79
C ARG A 412 -35.49 4.71 -8.43
N GLU A 413 -36.41 5.29 -9.22
CA GLU A 413 -37.83 5.14 -8.96
C GLU A 413 -38.31 3.71 -9.17
N ALA A 414 -37.85 3.05 -10.23
CA ALA A 414 -38.13 1.65 -10.51
C ALA A 414 -37.59 0.73 -9.41
N ALA A 415 -36.37 0.99 -8.94
CA ALA A 415 -35.77 0.28 -7.81
C ALA A 415 -36.58 0.46 -6.52
N ARG A 416 -37.07 1.66 -6.21
CA ARG A 416 -37.96 1.93 -5.08
C ARG A 416 -39.26 1.12 -5.16
N LYS A 417 -39.90 1.08 -6.32
CA LYS A 417 -41.11 0.28 -6.56
C LYS A 417 -40.87 -1.23 -6.42
N ALA A 418 -39.75 -1.72 -6.95
CA ALA A 418 -39.37 -3.13 -6.83
C ALA A 418 -39.12 -3.52 -5.36
N ARG A 419 -38.47 -2.66 -4.58
CA ARG A 419 -38.24 -2.86 -3.12
C ARG A 419 -39.56 -2.91 -2.35
N GLU A 420 -40.51 -2.00 -2.62
CA GLU A 420 -41.82 -2.03 -1.98
C GLU A 420 -42.58 -3.35 -2.26
N LEU A 421 -42.50 -3.86 -3.48
CA LEU A 421 -43.09 -5.14 -3.84
C LEU A 421 -42.42 -6.33 -3.14
N THR A 422 -41.06 -6.29 -3.03
CA THR A 422 -40.30 -7.32 -2.34
C THR A 422 -40.56 -7.28 -0.82
N ARG A 423 -40.64 -6.08 -0.22
CA ARG A 423 -40.96 -5.90 1.20
C ARG A 423 -42.35 -6.43 1.57
N ARG A 424 -43.33 -6.32 0.65
CA ARG A 424 -44.67 -6.93 0.82
C ARG A 424 -44.65 -8.46 0.71
N LYS A 425 -43.74 -9.03 -0.11
CA LYS A 425 -43.51 -10.48 -0.22
C LYS A 425 -42.66 -11.02 0.94
N GLY A 426 -41.65 -10.30 1.43
CA GLY A 426 -40.71 -10.76 2.44
C GLY A 426 -41.27 -10.97 3.85
N VAL A 427 -42.47 -10.44 4.15
CA VAL A 427 -43.20 -10.78 5.39
C VAL A 427 -43.73 -12.23 5.37
N MET A 428 -43.88 -12.85 4.18
CA MET A 428 -44.28 -14.26 4.05
C MET A 428 -43.11 -15.24 3.82
N ASP A 429 -41.90 -14.77 3.50
CA ASP A 429 -40.74 -15.61 3.13
C ASP A 429 -39.68 -15.80 4.24
N GLY A 430 -39.98 -15.42 5.47
CA GLY A 430 -39.10 -15.70 6.63
C GLY A 430 -38.72 -17.18 6.84
N LEU A 431 -39.43 -18.09 6.18
CA LEU A 431 -39.13 -19.52 6.19
C LEU A 431 -38.05 -19.94 5.18
N GLY A 432 -37.79 -19.18 4.11
CA GLY A 432 -36.78 -19.51 3.09
C GLY A 432 -35.33 -19.20 3.49
N LEU A 433 -35.12 -18.12 4.24
CA LEU A 433 -33.77 -17.72 4.73
C LEU A 433 -33.27 -18.71 5.80
N SER A 434 -34.15 -19.17 6.69
CA SER A 434 -33.81 -20.13 7.74
C SER A 434 -33.34 -21.49 7.20
N ALA A 435 -33.68 -21.85 5.98
CA ALA A 435 -33.27 -23.13 5.38
C ALA A 435 -31.84 -23.13 4.84
N LYS A 436 -31.34 -21.97 4.42
CA LYS A 436 -30.00 -21.85 3.82
C LYS A 436 -28.91 -21.38 4.82
N LEU A 437 -29.24 -20.42 5.69
CA LEU A 437 -28.32 -19.88 6.69
C LEU A 437 -28.28 -20.78 7.92
N ALA A 438 -27.13 -21.29 8.26
CA ALA A 438 -26.86 -21.87 9.59
C ALA A 438 -26.38 -20.76 10.52
N ASP A 439 -27.29 -20.07 11.21
CA ASP A 439 -26.96 -18.91 12.04
C ASP A 439 -26.23 -19.29 13.33
N CYS A 440 -25.59 -18.32 14.00
CA CYS A 440 -24.97 -18.45 15.29
C CYS A 440 -25.92 -18.09 16.44
N GLN A 441 -25.54 -18.43 17.66
CA GLN A 441 -26.33 -18.18 18.87
C GLN A 441 -26.04 -16.79 19.48
N GLU A 442 -24.87 -16.24 19.23
CA GLU A 442 -24.44 -14.93 19.74
C GLU A 442 -25.28 -13.81 19.08
N LYS A 443 -25.61 -12.79 19.86
CA LYS A 443 -26.42 -11.64 19.43
C LYS A 443 -25.62 -10.36 19.23
N ASP A 444 -24.43 -10.27 19.85
CA ASP A 444 -23.54 -9.13 19.65
C ASP A 444 -22.83 -9.28 18.29
N PRO A 445 -23.12 -8.39 17.32
CA PRO A 445 -22.47 -8.45 15.99
C PRO A 445 -20.95 -8.40 16.03
N ALA A 446 -20.38 -7.74 17.05
CA ALA A 446 -18.93 -7.60 17.21
C ALA A 446 -18.25 -8.96 17.46
N LEU A 447 -18.97 -9.90 18.05
CA LEU A 447 -18.50 -11.24 18.36
C LEU A 447 -18.88 -12.28 17.30
N CYS A 448 -19.75 -11.90 16.33
CA CYS A 448 -20.29 -12.81 15.32
C CYS A 448 -19.45 -12.83 14.04
N GLU A 449 -19.33 -14.03 13.48
CA GLU A 449 -18.62 -14.29 12.22
C GLU A 449 -19.55 -14.97 11.22
N LEU A 450 -19.52 -14.51 9.96
CA LEU A 450 -20.22 -15.15 8.85
C LEU A 450 -19.23 -15.76 7.88
N TYR A 451 -19.27 -17.06 7.71
CA TYR A 451 -18.54 -17.75 6.64
C TYR A 451 -19.42 -17.89 5.42
N ILE A 452 -18.98 -17.32 4.31
CA ILE A 452 -19.60 -17.50 2.98
C ILE A 452 -18.82 -18.62 2.30
N VAL A 453 -19.49 -19.74 2.05
CA VAL A 453 -18.87 -20.99 1.60
C VAL A 453 -19.39 -21.39 0.23
N GLU A 454 -18.52 -21.92 -0.62
CA GLU A 454 -18.87 -22.42 -1.94
C GLU A 454 -19.57 -23.77 -1.87
N GLY A 455 -20.81 -23.83 -2.37
CA GLY A 455 -21.57 -25.05 -2.54
C GLY A 455 -22.04 -25.74 -1.25
N ASP A 456 -22.83 -26.79 -1.42
CA ASP A 456 -23.44 -27.54 -0.31
C ASP A 456 -22.45 -28.53 0.33
N SER A 457 -21.45 -29.02 -0.41
CA SER A 457 -20.46 -29.99 0.08
C SER A 457 -19.58 -29.35 1.15
N ALA A 458 -18.86 -28.28 0.82
CA ALA A 458 -18.04 -27.52 1.78
C ALA A 458 -18.92 -26.87 2.87
N GLY A 459 -20.12 -26.41 2.52
CA GLY A 459 -21.14 -25.92 3.44
C GLY A 459 -21.56 -26.95 4.48
N GLY A 460 -21.65 -28.23 4.11
CA GLY A 460 -21.96 -29.34 5.01
C GLY A 460 -20.87 -29.58 6.06
N SER A 461 -19.62 -29.68 5.61
CA SER A 461 -18.46 -29.82 6.50
C SER A 461 -18.31 -28.62 7.43
N ALA A 462 -18.45 -27.39 6.90
CA ALA A 462 -18.37 -26.17 7.69
C ALA A 462 -19.49 -26.05 8.73
N LYS A 463 -20.73 -26.43 8.40
CA LYS A 463 -21.85 -26.44 9.35
C LYS A 463 -21.63 -27.42 10.51
N GLN A 464 -20.98 -28.55 10.26
CA GLN A 464 -20.68 -29.54 11.29
C GLN A 464 -19.46 -29.15 12.13
N GLY A 465 -18.41 -28.60 11.51
CA GLY A 465 -17.14 -28.26 12.14
C GLY A 465 -17.16 -26.93 12.91
N ARG A 466 -18.09 -25.99 12.65
CA ARG A 466 -18.12 -24.66 13.23
C ARG A 466 -18.38 -24.61 14.73
N ASP A 467 -17.95 -23.56 15.39
CA ASP A 467 -18.50 -23.20 16.71
C ASP A 467 -19.85 -22.48 16.54
N ARG A 468 -20.92 -23.17 16.92
CA ARG A 468 -22.29 -22.67 16.80
C ARG A 468 -22.58 -21.43 17.63
N LYS A 469 -21.73 -21.15 18.62
CA LYS A 469 -21.91 -20.02 19.52
C LYS A 469 -21.80 -18.69 18.73
N PHE A 470 -20.77 -18.52 17.90
CA PHE A 470 -20.46 -17.24 17.25
C PHE A 470 -20.20 -17.33 15.74
N GLN A 471 -20.15 -18.54 15.16
CA GLN A 471 -19.92 -18.71 13.71
C GLN A 471 -21.20 -19.10 12.99
N ALA A 472 -21.58 -18.33 11.98
CA ALA A 472 -22.64 -18.61 11.04
C ALA A 472 -22.08 -19.07 9.69
N ILE A 473 -22.81 -19.96 8.98
CA ILE A 473 -22.42 -20.48 7.68
C ILE A 473 -23.52 -20.19 6.66
N LEU A 474 -23.14 -19.53 5.56
CA LEU A 474 -23.97 -19.29 4.41
C LEU A 474 -23.39 -20.00 3.17
N PRO A 475 -23.89 -21.15 2.75
CA PRO A 475 -23.49 -21.78 1.50
C PRO A 475 -24.12 -21.04 0.32
N LEU A 476 -23.28 -20.70 -0.67
CA LEU A 476 -23.71 -20.13 -1.95
C LEU A 476 -23.65 -21.20 -3.04
N ARG A 477 -24.75 -21.38 -3.78
CA ARG A 477 -24.86 -22.36 -4.86
C ARG A 477 -24.50 -21.72 -6.20
N GLY A 478 -23.33 -22.08 -6.70
CA GLY A 478 -22.85 -21.60 -8.00
C GLY A 478 -22.35 -20.16 -8.00
N LYS A 479 -22.05 -19.63 -9.18
CA LYS A 479 -21.46 -18.30 -9.38
C LYS A 479 -22.45 -17.20 -9.06
N VAL A 480 -22.01 -16.20 -8.33
CA VAL A 480 -22.79 -15.00 -8.02
C VAL A 480 -22.91 -14.12 -9.27
N LEU A 481 -24.00 -13.38 -9.41
CA LEU A 481 -24.17 -12.42 -10.49
C LEU A 481 -23.04 -11.40 -10.48
N ASN A 482 -22.40 -11.17 -11.63
CA ASN A 482 -21.47 -10.06 -11.81
C ASN A 482 -22.23 -8.73 -11.76
N VAL A 483 -21.91 -7.91 -10.76
CA VAL A 483 -22.60 -6.64 -10.50
C VAL A 483 -21.88 -5.43 -11.08
N GLU A 484 -20.74 -5.58 -11.73
CA GLU A 484 -19.94 -4.45 -12.26
C GLU A 484 -20.78 -3.53 -13.16
N LYS A 485 -21.60 -4.12 -14.02
CA LYS A 485 -22.52 -3.38 -14.91
C LYS A 485 -23.98 -3.85 -14.75
N ALA A 486 -24.34 -4.40 -13.61
CA ALA A 486 -25.71 -4.81 -13.35
C ALA A 486 -26.52 -3.68 -12.75
N ARG A 487 -27.68 -3.37 -13.37
CA ARG A 487 -28.65 -2.46 -12.78
C ARG A 487 -29.21 -3.05 -11.48
N PHE A 488 -29.55 -2.19 -10.56
CA PHE A 488 -30.04 -2.57 -9.23
C PHE A 488 -31.21 -3.55 -9.24
N GLU A 489 -32.16 -3.42 -10.17
CA GLU A 489 -33.29 -4.35 -10.35
C GLU A 489 -32.85 -5.78 -10.66
N LYS A 490 -31.80 -5.90 -11.52
CA LYS A 490 -31.24 -7.20 -11.88
C LYS A 490 -30.53 -7.82 -10.68
N MET A 491 -29.88 -7.04 -9.86
CA MET A 491 -29.26 -7.52 -8.61
C MET A 491 -30.29 -8.07 -7.64
N LEU A 492 -31.41 -7.36 -7.42
CA LEU A 492 -32.49 -7.79 -6.57
C LEU A 492 -33.26 -9.02 -7.10
N SER A 493 -33.15 -9.32 -8.39
CA SER A 493 -33.73 -10.56 -8.97
C SER A 493 -32.86 -11.79 -8.72
N SER A 494 -31.60 -11.60 -8.29
CA SER A 494 -30.69 -12.70 -7.95
C SER A 494 -30.96 -13.21 -6.54
N GLU A 495 -31.35 -14.46 -6.43
CA GLU A 495 -31.62 -15.13 -5.14
C GLU A 495 -30.40 -15.14 -4.22
N GLN A 496 -29.22 -15.30 -4.77
CA GLN A 496 -27.95 -15.31 -4.00
C GLN A 496 -27.65 -13.93 -3.39
N ILE A 497 -27.83 -12.87 -4.17
CA ILE A 497 -27.60 -11.49 -3.71
C ILE A 497 -28.64 -11.11 -2.66
N THR A 498 -29.90 -11.40 -2.90
CA THR A 498 -30.98 -11.12 -1.91
C THR A 498 -30.82 -11.91 -0.63
N THR A 499 -30.34 -13.15 -0.70
CA THR A 499 -30.02 -13.97 0.47
C THR A 499 -28.87 -13.37 1.25
N LEU A 500 -27.81 -12.92 0.58
CA LEU A 500 -26.65 -12.29 1.23
C LEU A 500 -27.05 -10.97 1.91
N ILE A 501 -27.80 -10.10 1.23
CA ILE A 501 -28.32 -8.84 1.79
C ILE A 501 -29.13 -9.08 3.06
N ALA A 502 -30.07 -10.03 2.99
CA ALA A 502 -30.93 -10.39 4.12
C ALA A 502 -30.11 -10.99 5.29
N THR A 503 -29.05 -11.76 4.98
CA THR A 503 -28.16 -12.35 5.98
C THR A 503 -27.35 -11.28 6.68
N LEU A 504 -26.77 -10.33 5.94
CA LEU A 504 -25.96 -9.23 6.50
C LEU A 504 -26.80 -8.21 7.29
N GLY A 505 -28.03 -7.97 6.86
CA GLY A 505 -28.98 -7.05 7.52
C GLY A 505 -28.79 -5.56 7.17
N THR A 506 -27.76 -5.21 6.38
CA THR A 506 -27.37 -3.82 6.09
C THR A 506 -28.15 -3.15 4.98
N SER A 507 -28.97 -3.87 4.19
CA SER A 507 -29.46 -3.43 2.87
C SER A 507 -28.32 -3.20 1.87
N ILE A 508 -28.61 -2.63 0.69
CA ILE A 508 -27.63 -2.28 -0.34
C ILE A 508 -28.01 -0.99 -1.05
N GLY A 509 -27.01 -0.34 -1.68
CA GLY A 509 -27.15 0.90 -2.44
C GLY A 509 -26.96 2.12 -1.56
N ALA A 510 -26.57 3.25 -2.19
CA ALA A 510 -26.11 4.45 -1.49
C ALA A 510 -27.13 5.02 -0.48
N ASP A 511 -28.45 4.89 -0.77
CA ASP A 511 -29.50 5.52 0.05
C ASP A 511 -29.96 4.67 1.24
N GLU A 512 -29.81 3.33 1.19
CA GLU A 512 -30.41 2.43 2.18
C GLU A 512 -29.38 1.59 2.94
N PHE A 513 -28.15 1.56 2.49
CA PHE A 513 -27.09 0.83 3.16
C PHE A 513 -26.83 1.43 4.54
N ASN A 514 -26.96 0.62 5.56
CA ASN A 514 -26.74 1.03 6.93
C ASN A 514 -25.80 0.02 7.63
N ILE A 515 -24.55 0.44 7.83
CA ILE A 515 -23.51 -0.38 8.46
C ILE A 515 -23.84 -0.72 9.92
N ASP A 516 -24.56 0.16 10.63
CA ASP A 516 -24.90 -0.06 12.04
C ASP A 516 -25.88 -1.22 12.24
N LYS A 517 -26.50 -1.70 11.15
CA LYS A 517 -27.37 -2.88 11.14
C LYS A 517 -26.63 -4.17 10.78
N LEU A 518 -25.33 -4.11 10.62
CA LEU A 518 -24.52 -5.28 10.28
C LEU A 518 -24.61 -6.34 11.37
N ARG A 519 -24.97 -7.56 11.00
CA ARG A 519 -25.17 -8.68 11.94
C ARG A 519 -23.90 -9.44 12.28
N TYR A 520 -22.85 -9.31 11.47
CA TYR A 520 -21.57 -10.03 11.61
C TYR A 520 -20.41 -9.08 11.33
N HIS A 521 -19.60 -8.75 12.32
CA HIS A 521 -18.46 -7.85 12.12
C HIS A 521 -17.27 -8.54 11.45
N ARG A 522 -17.30 -9.87 11.26
CA ARG A 522 -16.36 -10.61 10.43
C ARG A 522 -17.10 -11.38 9.35
N ILE A 523 -16.93 -10.96 8.11
CA ILE A 523 -17.45 -11.61 6.91
C ILE A 523 -16.28 -12.33 6.26
N ILE A 524 -16.28 -13.65 6.30
CA ILE A 524 -15.15 -14.47 5.89
C ILE A 524 -15.53 -15.23 4.61
N ILE A 525 -14.86 -14.92 3.51
CA ILE A 525 -15.02 -15.62 2.24
C ILE A 525 -14.15 -16.86 2.29
N MET A 526 -14.77 -18.04 2.17
CA MET A 526 -14.10 -19.33 2.23
C MET A 526 -14.50 -20.16 0.99
N THR A 527 -13.67 -20.03 -0.06
CA THR A 527 -13.86 -20.71 -1.35
C THR A 527 -12.75 -21.73 -1.58
N ASP A 528 -12.97 -22.66 -2.50
CA ASP A 528 -12.00 -23.66 -2.91
C ASP A 528 -10.71 -23.02 -3.49
N ALA A 529 -9.59 -23.72 -3.39
CA ALA A 529 -8.30 -23.28 -3.92
C ALA A 529 -8.13 -23.63 -5.41
N ASP A 530 -9.20 -23.49 -6.20
CA ASP A 530 -9.23 -23.74 -7.63
C ASP A 530 -9.68 -22.49 -8.41
N VAL A 531 -9.78 -22.61 -9.73
CA VAL A 531 -10.13 -21.49 -10.62
C VAL A 531 -11.58 -21.02 -10.43
N ASP A 532 -12.52 -21.92 -10.10
CA ASP A 532 -13.90 -21.57 -9.86
C ASP A 532 -14.07 -20.86 -8.52
N GLY A 533 -13.40 -21.33 -7.46
CA GLY A 533 -13.39 -20.66 -6.17
C GLY A 533 -12.74 -19.27 -6.21
N ALA A 534 -11.66 -19.10 -6.99
CA ALA A 534 -11.06 -17.79 -7.25
C ALA A 534 -12.05 -16.85 -7.97
N HIS A 535 -12.82 -17.35 -8.94
CA HIS A 535 -13.83 -16.57 -9.64
C HIS A 535 -14.99 -16.16 -8.72
N ILE A 536 -15.52 -17.09 -7.89
CA ILE A 536 -16.57 -16.78 -6.91
C ILE A 536 -16.10 -15.73 -5.92
N ARG A 537 -14.90 -15.85 -5.42
CA ARG A 537 -14.27 -14.85 -4.54
C ARG A 537 -14.20 -13.47 -5.21
N THR A 538 -13.78 -13.40 -6.47
CA THR A 538 -13.73 -12.14 -7.23
C THR A 538 -15.12 -11.53 -7.40
N LEU A 539 -16.15 -12.34 -7.73
CA LEU A 539 -17.52 -11.86 -7.84
C LEU A 539 -18.09 -11.33 -6.52
N LEU A 540 -17.80 -12.01 -5.40
CA LEU A 540 -18.19 -11.55 -4.07
C LEU A 540 -17.49 -10.25 -3.69
N LEU A 541 -16.18 -10.13 -3.95
CA LEU A 541 -15.43 -8.90 -3.71
C LEU A 541 -15.96 -7.75 -4.58
N THR A 542 -16.32 -8.01 -5.84
CA THR A 542 -16.95 -7.02 -6.72
C THR A 542 -18.28 -6.53 -6.13
N LEU A 543 -19.12 -7.44 -5.64
CA LEU A 543 -20.39 -7.09 -5.00
C LEU A 543 -20.19 -6.23 -3.76
N LEU A 544 -19.29 -6.66 -2.86
CA LEU A 544 -19.01 -5.93 -1.61
C LEU A 544 -18.39 -4.56 -1.89
N TYR A 545 -17.42 -4.49 -2.80
CA TYR A 545 -16.76 -3.24 -3.17
C TYR A 545 -17.72 -2.25 -3.85
N ARG A 546 -18.54 -2.69 -4.81
CA ARG A 546 -19.45 -1.81 -5.58
C ARG A 546 -20.71 -1.40 -4.82
N GLN A 547 -21.25 -2.28 -3.99
CA GLN A 547 -22.58 -2.07 -3.39
C GLN A 547 -22.53 -1.84 -1.87
N MET A 548 -21.44 -2.20 -1.21
CA MET A 548 -21.28 -2.12 0.24
C MET A 548 -19.84 -1.70 0.61
N PRO A 549 -19.28 -0.61 0.03
CA PRO A 549 -17.85 -0.25 0.18
C PRO A 549 -17.44 -0.07 1.64
N LEU A 550 -18.30 0.46 2.50
CA LEU A 550 -18.00 0.64 3.93
C LEU A 550 -17.68 -0.67 4.66
N LEU A 551 -18.15 -1.84 4.17
CA LEU A 551 -17.76 -3.12 4.75
C LEU A 551 -16.28 -3.41 4.56
N VAL A 552 -15.73 -3.02 3.41
CA VAL A 552 -14.30 -3.17 3.11
C VAL A 552 -13.49 -2.09 3.82
N GLU A 553 -13.91 -0.83 3.73
CA GLU A 553 -13.23 0.32 4.33
C GLU A 553 -13.11 0.20 5.85
N ARG A 554 -14.16 -0.29 6.54
CA ARG A 554 -14.14 -0.53 8.00
C ARG A 554 -13.50 -1.86 8.38
N GLY A 555 -13.03 -2.66 7.41
CA GLY A 555 -12.28 -3.89 7.65
C GLY A 555 -13.10 -5.06 8.17
N HIS A 556 -14.35 -5.20 7.71
CA HIS A 556 -15.21 -6.32 8.07
C HIS A 556 -15.05 -7.54 7.16
N VAL A 557 -14.32 -7.41 6.02
CA VAL A 557 -14.19 -8.46 5.00
C VAL A 557 -12.86 -9.18 5.12
N TYR A 558 -12.92 -10.51 5.15
CA TYR A 558 -11.76 -11.39 5.28
C TYR A 558 -11.83 -12.54 4.27
N ILE A 559 -10.67 -13.08 3.93
CA ILE A 559 -10.52 -14.29 3.11
C ILE A 559 -9.87 -15.37 3.98
N ALA A 560 -10.51 -16.52 4.12
CA ALA A 560 -9.94 -17.66 4.80
C ALA A 560 -8.76 -18.25 4.01
N GLN A 561 -7.74 -18.67 4.72
CA GLN A 561 -6.54 -19.31 4.16
C GLN A 561 -6.42 -20.75 4.65
N PRO A 562 -7.16 -21.71 4.07
CA PRO A 562 -6.99 -23.11 4.39
C PRO A 562 -5.60 -23.62 3.99
N PRO A 563 -5.07 -24.67 4.63
CA PRO A 563 -3.79 -25.27 4.24
C PRO A 563 -3.89 -25.93 2.86
N LEU A 564 -2.82 -25.79 2.09
CA LEU A 564 -2.72 -26.47 0.77
C LEU A 564 -2.24 -27.91 0.87
N TYR A 565 -1.47 -28.24 1.92
CA TYR A 565 -0.87 -29.55 2.07
C TYR A 565 -1.13 -30.19 3.42
N LYS A 566 -1.31 -31.52 3.39
CA LYS A 566 -1.21 -32.40 4.53
C LYS A 566 -0.03 -33.33 4.27
N VAL A 567 0.97 -33.30 5.14
CA VAL A 567 2.19 -34.06 5.02
C VAL A 567 2.29 -35.07 6.18
N LYS A 568 2.57 -36.32 5.86
CA LYS A 568 2.76 -37.38 6.85
C LYS A 568 4.14 -37.98 6.69
N HIS A 569 4.91 -37.95 7.76
CA HIS A 569 6.21 -38.59 7.89
C HIS A 569 6.23 -39.51 9.10
N GLY A 570 6.20 -40.84 8.88
CA GLY A 570 6.08 -41.83 9.95
C GLY A 570 4.76 -41.66 10.72
N LYS A 571 4.86 -41.28 12.00
CA LYS A 571 3.72 -41.01 12.88
C LYS A 571 3.36 -39.52 12.95
N ASP A 572 4.22 -38.65 12.46
CA ASP A 572 4.01 -37.19 12.47
C ASP A 572 3.15 -36.78 11.27
N GLU A 573 2.12 -35.97 11.52
CA GLU A 573 1.16 -35.50 10.53
C GLU A 573 0.99 -33.99 10.72
N ARG A 574 1.23 -33.20 9.64
CA ARG A 574 1.17 -31.74 9.68
C ARG A 574 0.40 -31.17 8.52
N TYR A 575 -0.29 -30.05 8.80
CA TYR A 575 -0.89 -29.22 7.79
C TYR A 575 0.04 -28.05 7.49
N LEU A 576 0.31 -27.83 6.20
CA LEU A 576 1.20 -26.77 5.72
C LEU A 576 0.41 -25.85 4.78
N LYS A 577 0.62 -24.56 5.00
CA LYS A 577 -0.18 -23.50 4.39
C LYS A 577 0.05 -23.39 2.88
N ASP A 578 1.33 -23.38 2.49
CA ASP A 578 1.77 -23.05 1.14
C ASP A 578 3.04 -23.82 0.75
N ASP A 579 3.50 -23.60 -0.48
CA ASP A 579 4.70 -24.25 -1.03
C ASP A 579 5.97 -23.88 -0.24
N LEU A 580 6.03 -22.70 0.39
CA LEU A 580 7.18 -22.24 1.15
C LEU A 580 7.29 -23.00 2.48
N GLU A 581 6.19 -23.16 3.19
CA GLU A 581 6.12 -23.89 4.44
C GLU A 581 6.38 -25.39 4.21
N GLU A 582 5.88 -25.91 3.06
CA GLU A 582 6.16 -27.29 2.62
C GLU A 582 7.65 -27.50 2.36
N ALA A 583 8.28 -26.61 1.59
CA ALA A 583 9.71 -26.69 1.29
C ALA A 583 10.57 -26.63 2.58
N GLY A 584 10.19 -25.76 3.53
CA GLY A 584 10.85 -25.64 4.83
C GLY A 584 10.76 -26.92 5.66
N TYR A 585 9.57 -27.52 5.72
CA TYR A 585 9.34 -28.77 6.46
C TYR A 585 10.06 -29.96 5.80
N MET A 586 10.03 -30.05 4.46
CA MET A 586 10.76 -31.07 3.72
C MET A 586 12.26 -30.96 3.95
N MET A 587 12.79 -29.76 4.03
CA MET A 587 14.19 -29.52 4.34
C MET A 587 14.55 -29.99 5.76
N GLN A 588 13.69 -29.72 6.74
CA GLN A 588 13.89 -30.23 8.11
C GLN A 588 13.98 -31.74 8.14
N ILE A 589 13.11 -32.45 7.40
CA ILE A 589 13.15 -33.91 7.27
C ILE A 589 14.44 -34.34 6.56
N ALA A 590 14.87 -33.62 5.52
CA ALA A 590 16.05 -33.96 4.73
C ALA A 590 17.35 -33.93 5.54
N LEU A 591 17.45 -33.01 6.50
CA LEU A 591 18.64 -32.85 7.35
C LEU A 591 18.75 -33.89 8.48
N ASN A 592 17.67 -34.56 8.79
CA ASN A 592 17.72 -35.64 9.78
C ASN A 592 18.63 -36.76 9.30
N ASP A 593 19.64 -37.14 10.12
CA ASP A 593 20.66 -38.13 9.81
C ASP A 593 21.47 -37.84 8.53
N ALA A 594 21.59 -36.56 8.13
CA ALA A 594 22.37 -36.11 6.97
C ALA A 594 23.81 -35.72 7.40
N ALA A 595 24.77 -35.96 6.50
CA ALA A 595 26.13 -35.51 6.65
C ALA A 595 26.72 -35.10 5.29
N LEU A 596 27.46 -34.02 5.27
CA LEU A 596 28.24 -33.53 4.12
C LEU A 596 29.73 -33.86 4.37
N VAL A 597 30.36 -34.60 3.48
CA VAL A 597 31.81 -34.83 3.48
C VAL A 597 32.41 -33.95 2.38
N PRO A 598 33.06 -32.84 2.74
CA PRO A 598 33.42 -31.80 1.79
C PRO A 598 34.56 -32.17 0.81
N THR A 599 35.40 -33.16 1.14
CA THR A 599 36.45 -33.70 0.30
C THR A 599 36.63 -35.20 0.58
N GLU A 600 37.38 -35.94 -0.24
CA GLU A 600 37.58 -37.40 -0.13
C GLU A 600 37.96 -37.89 1.29
N ASN A 601 38.74 -37.13 2.05
CA ASN A 601 39.14 -37.39 3.44
C ASN A 601 38.68 -36.30 4.40
N GLY A 602 37.68 -35.50 4.04
CA GLY A 602 37.18 -34.41 4.86
C GLY A 602 36.41 -34.89 6.08
N THR A 603 36.45 -34.11 7.16
CA THR A 603 35.60 -34.33 8.33
C THR A 603 34.13 -34.15 7.97
N PRO A 604 33.25 -35.14 8.26
CA PRO A 604 31.82 -35.00 7.99
C PRO A 604 31.20 -33.83 8.75
N ILE A 605 30.48 -32.98 8.05
CA ILE A 605 29.68 -31.88 8.62
C ILE A 605 28.25 -32.39 8.76
N SER A 606 27.71 -32.41 9.97
CA SER A 606 26.39 -32.95 10.28
C SER A 606 25.70 -32.17 11.41
N GLY A 607 24.45 -32.46 11.70
CA GLY A 607 23.70 -31.84 12.81
C GLY A 607 23.58 -30.33 12.66
N ASP A 608 23.85 -29.60 13.75
CA ASP A 608 23.70 -28.14 13.78
C ASP A 608 24.61 -27.41 12.80
N ALA A 609 25.83 -27.92 12.57
CA ALA A 609 26.77 -27.32 11.62
C ALA A 609 26.26 -27.41 10.17
N LEU A 610 25.69 -28.56 9.78
CA LEU A 610 25.06 -28.71 8.47
C LEU A 610 23.79 -27.85 8.37
N SER A 611 22.97 -27.81 9.41
CA SER A 611 21.78 -27.02 9.48
C SER A 611 22.07 -25.51 9.31
N GLU A 612 23.16 -25.04 9.90
CA GLU A 612 23.61 -23.66 9.78
C GLU A 612 24.05 -23.31 8.33
N LEU A 613 24.82 -24.22 7.69
CA LEU A 613 25.17 -24.07 6.26
C LEU A 613 23.94 -24.01 5.38
N VAL A 614 22.97 -24.91 5.61
CA VAL A 614 21.71 -24.93 4.84
C VAL A 614 20.89 -23.67 5.08
N ARG A 615 20.84 -23.17 6.31
CA ARG A 615 20.17 -21.92 6.64
C ARG A 615 20.78 -20.75 5.87
N LYS A 616 22.11 -20.59 5.89
CA LYS A 616 22.82 -19.55 5.13
C LYS A 616 22.56 -19.65 3.63
N TYR A 617 22.63 -20.86 3.07
CA TYR A 617 22.37 -21.13 1.66
C TYR A 617 20.94 -20.76 1.27
N ASN A 618 19.95 -21.19 2.05
CA ASN A 618 18.55 -20.90 1.79
C ASN A 618 18.23 -19.42 1.92
N THR A 619 18.84 -18.74 2.90
CA THR A 619 18.70 -17.28 3.08
C THR A 619 19.25 -16.53 1.85
N ALA A 620 20.44 -16.88 1.39
CA ALA A 620 21.04 -16.27 0.19
C ALA A 620 20.19 -16.53 -1.07
N ASN A 621 19.73 -17.76 -1.28
CA ASN A 621 18.86 -18.10 -2.41
C ASN A 621 17.49 -17.41 -2.33
N ALA A 622 16.93 -17.24 -1.13
CA ALA A 622 15.68 -16.49 -0.96
C ALA A 622 15.85 -15.01 -1.33
N ILE A 623 17.00 -14.41 -0.98
CA ILE A 623 17.37 -13.06 -1.40
C ILE A 623 17.51 -12.99 -2.92
N ILE A 624 18.26 -13.90 -3.55
CA ILE A 624 18.42 -13.96 -5.00
C ILE A 624 17.05 -14.07 -5.67
N LYS A 625 16.21 -15.02 -5.26
CA LYS A 625 14.86 -15.23 -5.82
C LYS A 625 13.96 -13.99 -5.66
N ARG A 626 14.05 -13.31 -4.52
CA ARG A 626 13.30 -12.09 -4.27
C ARG A 626 13.77 -10.95 -5.16
N LEU A 627 15.08 -10.74 -5.24
CA LEU A 627 15.69 -9.64 -5.99
C LEU A 627 15.80 -9.90 -7.50
N SER A 628 15.61 -11.13 -7.99
CA SER A 628 15.71 -11.47 -9.43
C SER A 628 14.67 -10.75 -10.30
N ARG A 629 13.64 -10.18 -9.71
CA ARG A 629 12.68 -9.30 -10.41
C ARG A 629 13.28 -7.92 -10.71
N ALA A 630 14.15 -7.43 -9.81
CA ALA A 630 14.79 -6.11 -9.87
C ALA A 630 16.18 -6.16 -10.51
N ILE A 631 17.00 -7.10 -10.07
CA ILE A 631 18.40 -7.26 -10.45
C ILE A 631 18.52 -8.56 -11.22
N ASP A 632 19.39 -8.57 -12.21
CA ASP A 632 19.65 -9.77 -13.00
C ASP A 632 20.08 -10.96 -12.12
N ASP A 633 19.46 -12.10 -12.29
CA ASP A 633 19.69 -13.29 -11.46
C ASP A 633 21.11 -13.87 -11.60
N ALA A 634 21.69 -13.80 -12.80
CA ALA A 634 23.07 -14.22 -13.02
C ALA A 634 24.05 -13.28 -12.31
N ALA A 635 23.76 -11.98 -12.27
CA ALA A 635 24.56 -11.01 -11.53
C ALA A 635 24.49 -11.25 -10.02
N LEU A 636 23.31 -11.53 -9.47
CA LEU A 636 23.15 -11.89 -8.04
C LEU A 636 23.86 -13.21 -7.71
N SER A 637 23.78 -14.18 -8.60
CA SER A 637 24.48 -15.47 -8.46
C SER A 637 25.99 -15.30 -8.50
N ALA A 638 26.51 -14.40 -9.36
CA ALA A 638 27.94 -14.09 -9.42
C ALA A 638 28.47 -13.46 -8.10
N ILE A 639 27.66 -12.67 -7.39
CA ILE A 639 28.00 -12.20 -6.05
C ILE A 639 28.14 -13.40 -5.09
N MET A 640 27.23 -14.35 -5.15
CA MET A 640 27.27 -15.53 -4.30
C MET A 640 28.45 -16.49 -4.64
N THR A 641 29.00 -16.43 -5.85
CA THR A 641 30.26 -17.16 -6.20
C THR A 641 31.52 -16.43 -5.77
N GLY A 642 31.42 -15.19 -5.27
CA GLY A 642 32.52 -14.45 -4.67
C GLY A 642 32.99 -13.22 -5.45
N VAL A 643 32.18 -12.68 -6.35
CA VAL A 643 32.42 -11.36 -6.95
C VAL A 643 32.11 -10.30 -5.90
N THR A 644 33.08 -9.43 -5.63
CA THR A 644 32.93 -8.29 -4.73
C THR A 644 32.70 -7.02 -5.52
N LEU A 645 31.75 -6.19 -5.08
CA LEU A 645 31.40 -4.94 -5.73
C LEU A 645 31.78 -3.75 -4.84
N ASN A 646 32.33 -2.73 -5.49
CA ASN A 646 32.62 -1.43 -4.88
C ASN A 646 32.26 -0.32 -5.88
N LEU A 647 31.42 0.62 -5.47
CA LEU A 647 30.92 1.72 -6.30
C LEU A 647 31.33 3.10 -5.78
N ASP A 648 32.30 3.18 -4.87
CA ASP A 648 32.70 4.44 -4.22
C ASP A 648 33.47 5.38 -5.16
N THR A 649 34.22 4.81 -6.13
CA THR A 649 34.95 5.58 -7.14
C THR A 649 34.66 5.03 -8.55
N THR A 650 34.94 5.85 -9.57
CA THR A 650 34.76 5.44 -10.97
C THR A 650 35.58 4.18 -11.31
N GLU A 651 36.86 4.17 -10.90
CA GLU A 651 37.78 3.06 -11.15
C GLU A 651 37.32 1.78 -10.44
N ALA A 652 36.83 1.88 -9.19
CA ALA A 652 36.31 0.75 -8.45
C ALA A 652 35.01 0.20 -9.09
N ALA A 653 34.15 1.08 -9.58
CA ALA A 653 32.93 0.70 -10.29
C ALA A 653 33.23 0.00 -11.62
N GLU A 654 34.22 0.48 -12.38
CA GLU A 654 34.67 -0.17 -13.62
C GLU A 654 35.28 -1.56 -13.36
N GLN A 655 36.09 -1.71 -12.33
CA GLN A 655 36.60 -3.01 -11.89
C GLN A 655 35.50 -3.97 -11.47
N SER A 656 34.52 -3.47 -10.74
CA SER A 656 33.33 -4.24 -10.32
C SER A 656 32.51 -4.69 -11.54
N ALA A 657 32.29 -3.81 -12.52
CA ALA A 657 31.59 -4.15 -13.76
C ALA A 657 32.33 -5.22 -14.56
N ALA A 658 33.65 -5.10 -14.69
CA ALA A 658 34.47 -6.08 -15.40
C ALA A 658 34.47 -7.45 -14.70
N ALA A 659 34.60 -7.49 -13.36
CA ALA A 659 34.55 -8.72 -12.59
C ALA A 659 33.18 -9.40 -12.70
N LEU A 660 32.11 -8.63 -12.61
CA LEU A 660 30.73 -9.14 -12.76
C LEU A 660 30.47 -9.71 -14.16
N SER A 661 30.89 -8.97 -15.19
CA SER A 661 30.76 -9.41 -16.59
C SER A 661 31.55 -10.70 -16.87
N ALA A 662 32.75 -10.82 -16.31
CA ALA A 662 33.58 -12.01 -16.46
C ALA A 662 32.99 -13.26 -15.79
N GLU A 663 32.40 -13.11 -14.62
CA GLU A 663 31.77 -14.22 -13.88
C GLU A 663 30.43 -14.65 -14.50
N VAL A 664 29.59 -13.68 -14.91
CA VAL A 664 28.32 -13.97 -15.60
C VAL A 664 28.56 -14.68 -16.91
N ASN A 665 29.61 -14.30 -17.66
CA ASN A 665 30.06 -14.94 -18.91
C ASN A 665 28.92 -15.27 -19.88
N ASP A 666 27.95 -14.39 -20.03
CA ASP A 666 26.79 -14.56 -20.92
C ASP A 666 26.80 -13.43 -21.95
N PRO A 667 26.96 -13.75 -23.26
CA PRO A 667 27.01 -12.73 -24.30
C PRO A 667 25.71 -11.94 -24.49
N SER A 668 24.59 -12.39 -23.90
CA SER A 668 23.32 -11.68 -23.90
C SER A 668 23.25 -10.60 -22.81
N VAL A 669 24.23 -10.58 -21.91
CA VAL A 669 24.28 -9.66 -20.75
C VAL A 669 25.42 -8.66 -20.94
N GLU A 670 25.09 -7.40 -20.90
CA GLU A 670 26.06 -6.28 -20.95
C GLU A 670 26.05 -5.55 -19.60
N VAL A 671 27.22 -5.43 -18.97
CA VAL A 671 27.40 -4.70 -17.71
C VAL A 671 28.17 -3.43 -17.99
N SER A 672 27.63 -2.29 -17.60
CA SER A 672 28.23 -0.96 -17.78
C SER A 672 28.11 -0.08 -16.53
N VAL A 673 29.06 0.82 -16.36
CA VAL A 673 29.00 1.82 -15.29
C VAL A 673 28.18 3.02 -15.76
N SER A 674 27.35 3.54 -14.89
CA SER A 674 26.58 4.76 -15.07
C SER A 674 26.58 5.57 -13.76
N SER A 675 25.93 6.73 -13.75
CA SER A 675 25.76 7.53 -12.55
C SER A 675 24.30 7.97 -12.40
N ASP A 676 23.85 8.02 -11.17
CA ASP A 676 22.50 8.52 -10.85
C ASP A 676 22.38 10.02 -11.19
N ALA A 677 21.26 10.40 -11.82
CA ALA A 677 21.07 11.75 -12.33
C ALA A 677 21.02 12.82 -11.23
N LEU A 678 20.46 12.51 -10.07
CA LEU A 678 20.30 13.45 -8.95
C LEU A 678 21.47 13.42 -7.98
N SER A 679 21.90 12.22 -7.57
CA SER A 679 22.93 12.05 -6.54
C SER A 679 24.36 12.01 -7.08
N ALA A 680 24.55 11.82 -8.39
CA ALA A 680 25.86 11.59 -9.04
C ALA A 680 26.63 10.36 -8.50
N ARG A 681 25.97 9.45 -7.77
CA ARG A 681 26.56 8.20 -7.28
C ARG A 681 26.72 7.21 -8.43
N HIS A 682 27.80 6.43 -8.39
CA HIS A 682 28.03 5.38 -9.39
C HIS A 682 27.05 4.21 -9.20
N LEU A 683 26.67 3.61 -10.33
CA LEU A 683 25.82 2.42 -10.38
C LEU A 683 26.24 1.52 -11.52
N LEU A 684 25.95 0.21 -11.41
CA LEU A 684 26.11 -0.76 -12.47
C LEU A 684 24.77 -0.95 -13.18
N ARG A 685 24.78 -0.74 -14.49
CA ARG A 685 23.66 -1.01 -15.38
C ARG A 685 23.90 -2.35 -16.06
N ILE A 686 22.96 -3.28 -15.86
CA ILE A 686 23.00 -4.64 -16.42
C ILE A 686 21.86 -4.75 -17.44
N ALA A 687 22.21 -4.96 -18.70
CA ALA A 687 21.28 -5.04 -19.81
C ALA A 687 21.29 -6.46 -20.39
N ARG A 688 20.18 -7.21 -20.19
CA ARG A 688 19.98 -8.56 -20.73
C ARG A 688 19.07 -8.52 -21.96
N ARG A 689 19.50 -9.14 -23.05
CA ARG A 689 18.68 -9.33 -24.25
C ARG A 689 18.05 -10.71 -24.25
N HIS A 690 16.72 -10.77 -24.31
CA HIS A 690 15.97 -12.01 -24.35
C HIS A 690 14.83 -11.92 -25.39
N HIS A 691 14.84 -12.79 -26.41
CA HIS A 691 13.84 -12.82 -27.49
C HIS A 691 13.51 -11.44 -28.11
N GLY A 692 14.54 -10.60 -28.30
CA GLY A 692 14.38 -9.26 -28.88
C GLY A 692 14.02 -8.17 -27.90
N ASN A 693 13.67 -8.50 -26.68
CA ASN A 693 13.41 -7.54 -25.59
C ASN A 693 14.70 -7.25 -24.80
N LEU A 694 14.84 -6.01 -24.35
CA LEU A 694 15.94 -5.58 -23.50
C LEU A 694 15.41 -5.37 -22.07
N LYS A 695 15.84 -6.24 -21.16
CA LYS A 695 15.61 -6.04 -19.72
C LYS A 695 16.83 -5.33 -19.13
N VAL A 696 16.60 -4.20 -18.48
CA VAL A 696 17.66 -3.45 -17.78
C VAL A 696 17.43 -3.53 -16.30
N SER A 697 18.48 -3.87 -15.56
CA SER A 697 18.50 -3.81 -14.10
C SER A 697 19.68 -2.99 -13.61
N VAL A 698 19.63 -2.53 -12.37
CA VAL A 698 20.61 -1.62 -11.79
C VAL A 698 21.06 -2.15 -10.44
N ILE A 699 22.37 -2.11 -10.19
CA ILE A 699 22.97 -2.28 -8.87
C ILE A 699 23.56 -0.91 -8.47
N ASP A 700 23.04 -0.35 -7.40
CA ASP A 700 23.46 0.95 -6.87
C ASP A 700 24.32 0.82 -5.60
N ALA A 701 24.85 1.94 -5.14
CA ALA A 701 25.68 1.99 -3.95
C ALA A 701 24.90 1.60 -2.67
N GLU A 702 23.60 1.88 -2.62
CA GLU A 702 22.75 1.53 -1.47
C GLU A 702 22.58 0.01 -1.35
N PHE A 703 22.43 -0.70 -2.48
CA PHE A 703 22.43 -2.16 -2.47
C PHE A 703 23.78 -2.71 -2.00
N VAL A 704 24.91 -2.19 -2.53
CA VAL A 704 26.26 -2.67 -2.20
C VAL A 704 26.61 -2.47 -0.73
N HIS A 705 26.10 -1.38 -0.11
CA HIS A 705 26.26 -1.13 1.33
C HIS A 705 25.12 -1.69 2.18
N GLY A 706 24.14 -2.29 1.53
CA GLY A 706 22.93 -2.83 2.16
C GLY A 706 23.10 -4.21 2.79
N PRO A 707 22.17 -4.61 3.67
CA PRO A 707 22.21 -5.89 4.37
C PRO A 707 22.11 -7.10 3.44
N ASP A 708 21.35 -7.00 2.36
CA ASP A 708 21.17 -8.09 1.39
C ASP A 708 22.49 -8.47 0.71
N TYR A 709 23.25 -7.46 0.26
CA TYR A 709 24.59 -7.68 -0.29
C TYR A 709 25.52 -8.30 0.75
N GLY A 710 25.47 -7.82 2.00
CA GLY A 710 26.25 -8.37 3.11
C GLY A 710 25.98 -9.87 3.33
N VAL A 711 24.73 -10.28 3.28
CA VAL A 711 24.34 -11.71 3.40
C VAL A 711 24.84 -12.54 2.22
N LEU A 712 24.73 -12.01 0.96
CA LEU A 712 25.25 -12.70 -0.22
C LEU A 712 26.77 -12.84 -0.16
N ALA A 713 27.50 -11.80 0.25
CA ALA A 713 28.94 -11.80 0.39
C ALA A 713 29.40 -12.77 1.52
N GLU A 714 28.70 -12.82 2.65
CA GLU A 714 28.96 -13.79 3.72
C GLU A 714 28.71 -15.23 3.26
N ALA A 715 27.65 -15.46 2.50
CA ALA A 715 27.36 -16.75 1.89
C ALA A 715 28.49 -17.14 0.92
N ALA A 716 28.91 -16.22 0.04
CA ALA A 716 30.04 -16.44 -0.85
C ALA A 716 31.32 -16.85 -0.10
N ALA A 717 31.67 -16.15 0.98
CA ALA A 717 32.82 -16.49 1.80
C ALA A 717 32.69 -17.87 2.47
N THR A 718 31.47 -18.27 2.81
CA THR A 718 31.19 -19.58 3.43
C THR A 718 31.29 -20.74 2.43
N PHE A 719 30.76 -20.57 1.21
CA PHE A 719 30.65 -21.68 0.24
C PHE A 719 31.83 -21.78 -0.73
N LYS A 720 32.60 -20.70 -0.91
CA LYS A 720 33.77 -20.67 -1.80
C LYS A 720 34.83 -21.67 -1.28
N GLY A 721 35.06 -22.74 -2.06
CA GLY A 721 36.02 -23.77 -1.73
C GLY A 721 35.59 -24.75 -0.65
N LEU A 722 34.33 -24.72 -0.17
CA LEU A 722 33.81 -25.68 0.78
C LEU A 722 33.74 -27.10 0.19
N ILE A 723 33.33 -27.21 -1.08
CA ILE A 723 33.22 -28.48 -1.78
C ILE A 723 34.43 -28.67 -2.68
N GLY A 724 35.18 -29.75 -2.44
CA GLY A 724 36.37 -30.14 -3.18
C GLY A 724 36.23 -31.50 -3.86
N PRO A 725 37.29 -32.00 -4.52
CA PRO A 725 37.29 -33.29 -5.18
C PRO A 725 36.96 -34.42 -4.21
N GLY A 726 36.10 -35.35 -4.65
CA GLY A 726 35.69 -36.51 -3.87
C GLY A 726 34.65 -36.22 -2.77
N ALA A 727 34.03 -35.04 -2.81
CA ALA A 727 32.96 -34.69 -1.88
C ALA A 727 31.75 -35.58 -2.04
N VAL A 728 31.12 -35.97 -0.94
CA VAL A 728 29.89 -36.78 -0.92
C VAL A 728 28.89 -36.22 0.11
N VAL A 729 27.61 -36.37 -0.20
CA VAL A 729 26.53 -36.15 0.75
C VAL A 729 25.96 -37.52 1.19
N ARG A 730 25.71 -37.72 2.46
CA ARG A 730 25.21 -38.97 3.05
C ARG A 730 23.97 -38.71 3.86
N ARG A 731 23.07 -39.73 3.92
CA ARG A 731 21.90 -39.72 4.78
C ARG A 731 21.60 -41.14 5.31
N GLY A 732 21.23 -41.22 6.59
CA GLY A 732 20.96 -42.46 7.31
C GLY A 732 22.17 -43.04 8.02
N SER A 733 21.99 -44.21 8.68
CA SER A 733 23.01 -44.86 9.47
C SER A 733 23.04 -46.38 9.18
N GLY A 734 24.23 -47.01 9.35
CA GLY A 734 24.44 -48.44 9.16
C GLY A 734 24.10 -48.92 7.74
N GLU A 735 23.41 -50.07 7.64
CA GLU A 735 23.01 -50.67 6.35
C GLU A 735 22.01 -49.82 5.55
N LYS A 736 21.36 -48.79 6.15
CA LYS A 736 20.42 -47.86 5.50
C LYS A 736 21.08 -46.58 5.05
N MET A 737 22.38 -46.44 5.22
CA MET A 737 23.12 -45.27 4.77
C MET A 737 23.13 -45.20 3.23
N ARG A 738 22.80 -44.05 2.72
CA ARG A 738 22.91 -43.74 1.29
C ARG A 738 23.87 -42.58 1.10
N GLU A 739 24.58 -42.55 -0.02
CA GLU A 739 25.49 -41.47 -0.34
C GLU A 739 25.43 -41.13 -1.83
N SER A 740 25.81 -39.91 -2.18
CA SER A 740 25.97 -39.42 -3.55
C SER A 740 27.17 -38.52 -3.65
N ALA A 741 27.93 -38.65 -4.74
CA ALA A 741 28.98 -37.69 -5.08
C ALA A 741 28.35 -36.35 -5.52
N ILE A 742 28.98 -35.27 -5.14
CA ILE A 742 28.55 -33.92 -5.41
C ILE A 742 29.68 -33.05 -5.91
N ALA A 743 29.36 -32.11 -6.78
CA ALA A 743 30.32 -31.12 -7.30
C ALA A 743 30.16 -29.75 -6.62
N ASP A 744 28.99 -29.46 -6.06
CA ASP A 744 28.66 -28.21 -5.38
C ASP A 744 27.60 -28.41 -4.29
N PHE A 745 27.37 -27.36 -3.50
CA PHE A 745 26.41 -27.40 -2.40
C PHE A 745 24.96 -27.48 -2.90
N HIS A 746 24.69 -26.96 -4.10
CA HIS A 746 23.37 -27.04 -4.72
C HIS A 746 22.95 -28.49 -5.01
N GLN A 747 23.87 -29.28 -5.55
CA GLN A 747 23.65 -30.70 -5.80
C GLN A 747 23.42 -31.48 -4.49
N ALA A 748 24.17 -31.14 -3.41
CA ALA A 748 23.94 -31.73 -2.11
C ALA A 748 22.52 -31.50 -1.61
N MET A 749 22.03 -30.27 -1.74
CA MET A 749 20.69 -29.88 -1.33
C MET A 749 19.59 -30.55 -2.15
N GLY A 750 19.79 -30.65 -3.47
CA GLY A 750 18.87 -31.36 -4.36
C GLY A 750 18.74 -32.83 -3.98
N TRP A 751 19.86 -33.52 -3.80
CA TRP A 751 19.86 -34.94 -3.44
C TRP A 751 19.23 -35.20 -2.05
N LEU A 752 19.51 -34.35 -1.04
CA LEU A 752 18.89 -34.47 0.29
C LEU A 752 17.37 -34.29 0.25
N ARG A 753 16.88 -33.40 -0.60
CA ARG A 753 15.44 -33.21 -0.82
C ARG A 753 14.80 -34.45 -1.43
N ASP A 754 15.39 -34.99 -2.48
CA ASP A 754 14.90 -36.20 -3.17
C ASP A 754 14.87 -37.42 -2.23
N GLU A 755 15.87 -37.56 -1.36
CA GLU A 755 15.89 -38.61 -0.37
C GLU A 755 14.82 -38.40 0.74
N ALA A 756 14.53 -37.19 1.12
CA ALA A 756 13.46 -36.88 2.08
C ALA A 756 12.08 -37.25 1.51
N GLU A 757 11.81 -36.93 0.26
CA GLU A 757 10.52 -37.17 -0.42
C GLU A 757 10.14 -38.66 -0.48
N ARG A 758 11.11 -39.56 -0.54
CA ARG A 758 10.84 -41.02 -0.61
C ARG A 758 10.07 -41.60 0.58
N ASN A 759 10.17 -40.97 1.76
CA ASN A 759 9.57 -41.46 3.00
C ASN A 759 8.42 -40.59 3.50
N VAL A 760 7.92 -39.72 2.67
CA VAL A 760 6.85 -38.74 2.99
C VAL A 760 5.62 -39.01 2.13
N SER A 761 4.46 -39.08 2.76
CA SER A 761 3.18 -39.10 2.08
C SER A 761 2.64 -37.67 2.08
N LYS A 762 2.40 -37.11 0.89
CA LYS A 762 1.91 -35.73 0.70
C LYS A 762 0.56 -35.77 0.02
N GLN A 763 -0.42 -35.12 0.65
CA GLN A 763 -1.74 -34.85 0.09
C GLN A 763 -1.89 -33.35 -0.16
N ARG A 764 -2.20 -32.97 -1.40
CA ARG A 764 -2.56 -31.58 -1.75
C ARG A 764 -4.08 -31.47 -1.78
N TYR A 765 -4.64 -30.51 -1.02
CA TYR A 765 -6.05 -30.19 -1.05
C TYR A 765 -6.32 -29.22 -2.21
N LYS A 766 -7.32 -29.58 -3.04
CA LYS A 766 -7.82 -28.72 -4.13
C LYS A 766 -9.08 -27.98 -3.74
N GLY A 767 -9.88 -28.55 -2.83
CA GLY A 767 -11.14 -27.97 -2.38
C GLY A 767 -11.44 -28.27 -0.93
N LEU A 768 -12.24 -27.43 -0.30
CA LEU A 768 -12.70 -27.55 1.09
C LEU A 768 -13.58 -28.78 1.32
N GLY A 769 -14.25 -29.25 0.27
CA GLY A 769 -15.04 -30.49 0.32
C GLY A 769 -14.24 -31.76 0.50
N GLU A 770 -12.91 -31.71 0.32
CA GLU A 770 -11.97 -32.80 0.60
C GLU A 770 -11.62 -32.91 2.09
N MET A 771 -11.95 -31.89 2.89
CA MET A 771 -11.72 -31.86 4.33
C MET A 771 -12.95 -32.32 5.08
N ASN A 772 -12.78 -33.20 6.07
CA ASN A 772 -13.83 -33.50 7.01
C ASN A 772 -14.08 -32.35 8.01
N PRO A 773 -15.17 -32.35 8.78
CA PRO A 773 -15.50 -31.23 9.68
C PRO A 773 -14.42 -30.89 10.71
N GLU A 774 -13.75 -31.91 11.26
CA GLU A 774 -12.70 -31.76 12.26
C GLU A 774 -11.44 -31.12 11.65
N GLN A 775 -11.03 -31.59 10.47
CA GLN A 775 -9.91 -31.01 9.72
C GLN A 775 -10.17 -29.54 9.35
N LEU A 776 -11.40 -29.24 8.92
CA LEU A 776 -11.76 -27.86 8.57
C LEU A 776 -11.77 -26.93 9.80
N TRP A 777 -12.22 -27.45 10.94
CA TRP A 777 -12.15 -26.72 12.21
C TRP A 777 -10.71 -26.42 12.60
N GLU A 778 -9.91 -27.46 12.82
CA GLU A 778 -8.55 -27.35 13.36
C GLU A 778 -7.56 -26.57 12.47
N THR A 779 -7.87 -26.42 11.17
CA THR A 779 -6.97 -25.74 10.22
C THR A 779 -7.45 -24.34 9.79
N THR A 780 -8.79 -24.13 9.72
CA THR A 780 -9.34 -22.96 9.00
C THR A 780 -10.37 -22.16 9.80
N MET A 781 -11.08 -22.79 10.75
CA MET A 781 -12.19 -22.16 11.45
C MET A 781 -11.89 -21.83 12.92
N ASP A 782 -11.01 -22.56 13.58
CA ASP A 782 -10.63 -22.30 14.97
C ASP A 782 -9.90 -20.95 15.08
N PRO A 783 -10.43 -19.97 15.83
CA PRO A 783 -9.83 -18.65 16.00
C PRO A 783 -8.39 -18.66 16.52
N THR A 784 -7.98 -19.74 17.21
CA THR A 784 -6.66 -19.83 17.83
C THR A 784 -5.55 -20.20 16.86
N VAL A 785 -5.89 -20.85 15.74
CA VAL A 785 -4.90 -21.40 14.77
C VAL A 785 -5.11 -20.92 13.34
N ARG A 786 -6.34 -20.51 12.99
CA ARG A 786 -6.70 -20.09 11.62
C ARG A 786 -5.93 -18.84 11.18
N ARG A 787 -5.75 -18.72 9.88
CA ARG A 787 -5.21 -17.51 9.24
C ARG A 787 -6.28 -16.88 8.37
N LEU A 788 -6.47 -15.57 8.51
CA LEU A 788 -7.39 -14.76 7.73
C LEU A 788 -6.62 -13.62 7.06
N LEU A 789 -6.85 -13.44 5.77
CA LEU A 789 -6.38 -12.25 5.04
C LEU A 789 -7.46 -11.18 5.15
N LYS A 790 -7.15 -10.05 5.78
CA LYS A 790 -8.04 -8.87 5.81
C LYS A 790 -8.03 -8.18 4.47
N VAL A 791 -9.20 -7.91 3.90
CA VAL A 791 -9.32 -7.19 2.64
C VAL A 791 -9.27 -5.70 2.91
N GLN A 792 -8.37 -5.00 2.22
CA GLN A 792 -8.17 -3.55 2.35
C GLN A 792 -8.11 -2.90 0.97
N ILE A 793 -8.52 -1.64 0.87
CA ILE A 793 -8.41 -0.82 -0.33
C ILE A 793 -7.30 0.19 -0.08
N GLU A 794 -6.15 -0.03 -0.65
CA GLU A 794 -4.99 0.85 -0.53
C GLU A 794 -5.08 2.02 -1.52
N ASP A 795 -5.45 1.73 -2.76
CA ASP A 795 -5.70 2.72 -3.81
C ASP A 795 -7.08 2.48 -4.45
N ALA A 796 -8.02 3.37 -4.17
CA ALA A 796 -9.39 3.27 -4.69
C ALA A 796 -9.46 3.40 -6.22
N ILE A 797 -8.54 4.17 -6.85
CA ILE A 797 -8.48 4.33 -8.31
C ILE A 797 -7.96 3.05 -8.95
N ALA A 798 -6.87 2.50 -8.43
CA ALA A 798 -6.30 1.25 -8.91
C ALA A 798 -7.29 0.08 -8.72
N ALA A 799 -7.96 0.00 -7.57
CA ALA A 799 -9.00 -0.98 -7.31
C ALA A 799 -10.17 -0.85 -8.30
N ASP A 800 -10.67 0.36 -8.54
CA ASP A 800 -11.72 0.65 -9.52
C ASP A 800 -11.30 0.20 -10.93
N GLN A 801 -10.08 0.52 -11.36
CA GLN A 801 -9.55 0.11 -12.65
C GLN A 801 -9.44 -1.41 -12.78
N ILE A 802 -8.96 -2.11 -11.74
CA ILE A 802 -8.85 -3.57 -11.73
C ILE A 802 -10.24 -4.22 -11.84
N PHE A 803 -11.21 -3.79 -11.03
CA PHE A 803 -12.57 -4.32 -11.12
C PHE A 803 -13.21 -4.05 -12.48
N THR A 804 -13.07 -2.84 -13.02
CA THR A 804 -13.57 -2.49 -14.36
C THR A 804 -12.91 -3.33 -15.45
N THR A 805 -11.59 -3.54 -15.38
CA THR A 805 -10.83 -4.35 -16.35
C THR A 805 -11.22 -5.83 -16.28
N LEU A 806 -11.24 -6.41 -15.08
CA LEU A 806 -11.48 -7.85 -14.90
C LEU A 806 -12.94 -8.23 -15.03
N MET A 807 -13.85 -7.39 -14.55
CA MET A 807 -15.27 -7.69 -14.39
C MET A 807 -16.19 -6.90 -15.35
N GLY A 808 -15.65 -5.91 -16.08
CA GLY A 808 -16.35 -5.13 -17.10
C GLY A 808 -16.67 -5.94 -18.35
N ASP A 809 -17.38 -5.31 -19.31
CA ASP A 809 -17.80 -5.99 -20.56
C ASP A 809 -16.69 -6.01 -21.62
N ASP A 810 -15.71 -5.10 -21.55
CA ASP A 810 -14.66 -5.01 -22.53
C ASP A 810 -13.65 -6.15 -22.37
N VAL A 811 -13.45 -6.90 -23.45
CA VAL A 811 -12.60 -8.09 -23.47
C VAL A 811 -11.14 -7.73 -23.67
N GLU A 812 -10.84 -6.73 -24.50
CA GLU A 812 -9.48 -6.37 -24.90
C GLU A 812 -8.60 -5.90 -23.74
N PRO A 813 -9.06 -4.99 -22.83
CA PRO A 813 -8.28 -4.61 -21.64
C PRO A 813 -8.02 -5.79 -20.71
N ARG A 814 -8.98 -6.71 -20.59
CA ARG A 814 -8.82 -7.93 -19.77
C ARG A 814 -7.81 -8.87 -20.38
N ARG A 815 -7.83 -9.07 -21.70
CA ARG A 815 -6.86 -9.87 -22.42
C ARG A 815 -5.46 -9.30 -22.25
N ALA A 816 -5.28 -8.00 -22.48
CA ALA A 816 -4.00 -7.31 -22.29
C ALA A 816 -3.48 -7.46 -20.85
N PHE A 817 -4.36 -7.33 -19.87
CA PHE A 817 -4.01 -7.54 -18.44
C PHE A 817 -3.51 -8.98 -18.19
N ILE A 818 -4.20 -9.99 -18.75
CA ILE A 818 -3.79 -11.40 -18.62
C ILE A 818 -2.42 -11.62 -19.28
N GLU A 819 -2.21 -11.11 -20.49
CA GLU A 819 -0.94 -11.25 -21.24
C GLU A 819 0.24 -10.58 -20.50
N LEU A 820 0.01 -9.44 -19.86
CA LEU A 820 1.03 -8.72 -19.08
C LEU A 820 1.37 -9.41 -17.74
N ASN A 821 0.42 -10.14 -17.17
CA ASN A 821 0.56 -10.77 -15.84
C ASN A 821 0.65 -12.30 -15.91
N ALA A 822 0.54 -12.93 -17.08
CA ALA A 822 0.76 -14.35 -17.25
C ALA A 822 2.26 -14.65 -17.09
N LEU A 823 2.59 -15.54 -16.14
CA LEU A 823 3.95 -16.01 -15.84
C LEU A 823 4.38 -17.07 -16.85
#